data_5df879c446253b7e7009fac0fee53f36
#
_entry.id   5df879c446253b7e7009fac0fee53f36
#
_cell.length_a   1.000
_cell.length_b   1.000
_cell.length_c   1.000
_cell.angle_alpha   90.00
_cell.angle_beta   90.00
_cell.angle_gamma   90.00
#
_symmetry.space_group_name_H-M   'P 1'
#
loop_
_entity.id
_entity.type
_entity.pdbx_description
1 polymer ?
#
loop_
_entity_poly.entity_id
_entity_poly.type
_entity_poly.pdbx_seq_one_letter_code
_entity_poly.pdbx_strand_id
1 'polypeptide(L)'
;MHQSGSVSLCRSAISVLVATALYSPIALASTVEYGETVDGVVLEKDIQLVYGTANNTKINPGGEQHIKEFGVSSNTEIKGGYQYIEMNGTAEYSVLNDGYQIVQMGGAANQTTLNNGVLQVYGAANDPTIKGGRLIVEKDGITVLAAIEKGGLLEVKEGGLAIAVDQKAGGAIKASTRVMEAFGTNRLGQFEIKNGIANNMLLENGGSLRVEENDFAYNTTVDSGGLLEVMDGGTVTGVDKKAGGKLIVSTNALEVSGTNSKGQFSIKDGVSKNYELDDGSGLIVMEDTQAIDTILDEHATMQSLGKDTGMKVQANAVYDLGRSDQNGSITYSSKAISENMVINNGRANVWAGTMVNVSVRGNDGILEVMKPQINYAPAMLVGKVVVSEGASFRTHGAVDTSKADVSLENSVWTIIADITTTNQNTLLNLANLAMSDANVIMMDEPVTRSSVTASAENFITLTTNTLSGNGNFYMRTDMANHQSDQLNVTGQATGDFKIFVTDTGASPAAGDSLTLVTTGGGDAAFTLGNAGGVVDIGTYEYTLLDNGNHSWSLAENRAQITPSTTDVLNMAAAQPLVFDAELDTVRERLGSVKGVNYDTAMWSSAINTRNNVTTDAGAGFEQTLTGLTLGIDSRFSREETSTIRGLFFGYSHSDIGFDRGGKGNVDSYTLGAYAGWEHQNGAYVDGVVKVDRFANTIHCKMSNGATAFGDYNSNGAGAHVESGFRWVDGLWSVRPYLAFTGFTTDGQDYTLSNGMRADVGNTRILRAEAGTAVSYHMDLQNGTTLEP
;
A
#
# COMPACT_ATOMS: atom_id res chain seq x y z
N MET A 1 -31.21 -31.96 -7.79
CA MET A 1 -31.70 -33.30 -7.38
C MET A 1 -30.60 -33.94 -6.59
N HIS A 2 -30.92 -34.07 -5.29
CA HIS A 2 -30.55 -35.05 -4.28
C HIS A 2 -29.07 -35.42 -4.10
N GLN A 3 -28.44 -34.94 -3.01
CA GLN A 3 -28.55 -35.41 -1.58
C GLN A 3 -28.06 -36.86 -1.40
N SER A 4 -26.94 -37.03 -0.70
CA SER A 4 -26.92 -37.71 0.59
C SER A 4 -25.46 -37.88 1.05
N GLY A 5 -25.20 -37.60 2.35
CA GLY A 5 -24.03 -38.13 3.01
C GLY A 5 -23.27 -37.12 3.91
N SER A 6 -23.87 -36.72 5.03
CA SER A 6 -23.08 -36.25 6.20
C SER A 6 -23.96 -36.13 7.45
N VAL A 7 -24.32 -37.27 8.01
CA VAL A 7 -24.92 -37.34 9.35
C VAL A 7 -24.05 -38.28 10.18
N SER A 8 -22.84 -37.85 10.50
CA SER A 8 -21.99 -38.59 11.46
C SER A 8 -21.00 -37.72 12.25
N LEU A 9 -21.00 -36.41 12.09
CA LEU A 9 -20.08 -35.51 12.82
C LEU A 9 -20.77 -34.64 13.89
N CYS A 10 -22.08 -34.75 14.05
CA CYS A 10 -22.83 -33.93 15.01
C CYS A 10 -23.03 -34.56 16.41
N ARG A 11 -22.64 -35.83 16.62
CA ARG A 11 -22.80 -36.48 17.93
C ARG A 11 -21.56 -36.37 18.83
N SER A 12 -20.36 -36.12 18.27
CA SER A 12 -19.12 -35.91 19.06
C SER A 12 -18.94 -34.50 19.54
N ALA A 13 -19.47 -33.49 18.80
CA ALA A 13 -19.35 -32.09 19.17
C ALA A 13 -20.31 -31.67 20.30
N ILE A 14 -21.47 -32.33 20.41
CA ILE A 14 -22.43 -32.04 21.48
C ILE A 14 -21.99 -32.64 22.81
N SER A 15 -21.26 -33.74 22.80
CA SER A 15 -20.75 -34.37 24.03
C SER A 15 -19.55 -33.59 24.62
N VAL A 16 -18.77 -32.92 23.80
CA VAL A 16 -17.64 -32.06 24.25
C VAL A 16 -18.15 -30.70 24.71
N LEU A 17 -19.16 -30.12 24.08
CA LEU A 17 -19.77 -28.84 24.51
C LEU A 17 -20.57 -28.96 25.81
N VAL A 18 -21.17 -30.11 26.09
CA VAL A 18 -21.88 -30.39 27.38
C VAL A 18 -20.87 -30.68 28.49
N ALA A 19 -19.72 -31.29 28.19
CA ALA A 19 -18.66 -31.52 29.18
C ALA A 19 -17.86 -30.23 29.53
N THR A 20 -17.71 -29.30 28.59
CA THR A 20 -17.06 -27.99 28.85
C THR A 20 -18.00 -26.98 29.51
N ALA A 21 -19.33 -27.12 29.35
CA ALA A 21 -20.32 -26.30 30.06
C ALA A 21 -20.52 -26.71 31.54
N LEU A 22 -20.06 -27.93 31.94
CA LEU A 22 -20.12 -28.40 33.30
C LEU A 22 -18.83 -28.21 34.11
N TYR A 23 -17.78 -27.62 33.51
CA TYR A 23 -16.52 -27.20 34.15
C TYR A 23 -16.26 -25.70 34.03
N SER A 24 -17.28 -24.85 34.06
CA SER A 24 -17.09 -23.48 34.53
C SER A 24 -16.92 -23.61 36.05
N PRO A 25 -15.77 -23.21 36.64
CA PRO A 25 -15.69 -23.17 38.08
C PRO A 25 -16.79 -22.22 38.55
N ILE A 26 -17.75 -22.75 39.28
CA ILE A 26 -18.71 -21.92 40.02
C ILE A 26 -17.84 -21.15 40.97
N ALA A 27 -17.80 -19.81 40.85
CA ALA A 27 -17.12 -18.97 41.82
C ALA A 27 -17.77 -19.30 43.20
N LEU A 28 -17.04 -19.95 44.09
CA LEU A 28 -17.51 -20.21 45.43
C LEU A 28 -17.48 -18.88 46.18
N ALA A 29 -18.64 -18.34 46.53
CA ALA A 29 -18.70 -17.16 47.39
C ALA A 29 -18.47 -17.61 48.83
N SER A 30 -17.40 -17.13 49.46
CA SER A 30 -17.17 -17.24 50.89
C SER A 30 -17.69 -16.02 51.59
N THR A 31 -18.41 -16.19 52.71
CA THR A 31 -18.93 -15.04 53.50
C THR A 31 -18.21 -14.98 54.82
N VAL A 32 -17.78 -13.80 55.23
CA VAL A 32 -17.29 -13.50 56.56
C VAL A 32 -18.43 -12.77 57.29
N GLU A 33 -19.05 -13.49 58.16
CA GLU A 33 -20.26 -12.96 58.85
C GLU A 33 -19.91 -11.90 59.86
N TYR A 34 -20.93 -11.12 60.28
CA TYR A 34 -20.78 -10.07 61.29
C TYR A 34 -20.20 -10.58 62.60
N GLY A 35 -19.10 -9.98 63.08
CA GLY A 35 -18.37 -10.42 64.25
C GLY A 35 -17.39 -11.57 64.01
N GLU A 36 -17.32 -12.13 62.82
CA GLU A 36 -16.32 -13.11 62.42
C GLU A 36 -15.05 -12.43 61.96
N THR A 37 -13.89 -13.07 62.17
CA THR A 37 -12.58 -12.66 61.65
C THR A 37 -11.95 -13.80 60.92
N VAL A 38 -11.49 -13.58 59.70
CA VAL A 38 -10.73 -14.52 58.87
C VAL A 38 -9.36 -13.94 58.54
N ASP A 39 -8.36 -14.80 58.40
CA ASP A 39 -6.98 -14.36 58.14
C ASP A 39 -6.34 -15.17 57.01
N GLY A 40 -5.56 -14.51 56.15
CA GLY A 40 -4.72 -15.16 55.14
C GLY A 40 -5.46 -15.80 53.93
N VAL A 41 -6.69 -15.39 53.64
CA VAL A 41 -7.47 -15.93 52.54
C VAL A 41 -6.83 -15.58 51.19
N VAL A 42 -6.79 -16.56 50.26
CA VAL A 42 -6.31 -16.35 48.87
C VAL A 42 -7.50 -16.54 47.92
N LEU A 43 -7.81 -15.52 47.15
CA LEU A 43 -8.89 -15.51 46.15
C LEU A 43 -8.27 -15.61 44.75
N GLU A 44 -8.52 -16.71 44.04
CA GLU A 44 -8.01 -16.90 42.68
C GLU A 44 -9.07 -16.69 41.58
N LYS A 45 -10.27 -17.20 41.80
CA LYS A 45 -11.47 -17.04 40.99
C LYS A 45 -12.72 -17.03 41.85
N ASP A 46 -12.55 -16.80 43.13
CA ASP A 46 -13.58 -16.90 44.15
C ASP A 46 -14.02 -15.48 44.54
N ILE A 47 -15.22 -15.39 45.06
CA ILE A 47 -15.81 -14.17 45.60
C ILE A 47 -15.84 -14.27 47.11
N GLN A 48 -15.34 -13.27 47.81
CA GLN A 48 -15.45 -13.15 49.25
C GLN A 48 -16.36 -11.97 49.63
N LEU A 49 -17.40 -12.22 50.41
CA LEU A 49 -18.28 -11.22 50.97
C LEU A 49 -17.91 -10.97 52.45
N VAL A 50 -17.50 -9.77 52.79
CA VAL A 50 -16.97 -9.43 54.10
C VAL A 50 -17.98 -8.52 54.83
N TYR A 51 -18.73 -9.05 55.76
CA TYR A 51 -19.54 -8.31 56.75
C TYR A 51 -18.86 -8.22 58.13
N GLY A 52 -17.88 -9.07 58.41
CA GLY A 52 -17.02 -9.06 59.57
C GLY A 52 -15.67 -8.47 59.31
N THR A 53 -14.56 -9.17 59.69
CA THR A 53 -13.21 -8.70 59.49
C THR A 53 -12.40 -9.68 58.67
N ALA A 54 -11.74 -9.26 57.58
CA ALA A 54 -10.87 -10.06 56.75
C ALA A 54 -9.45 -9.46 56.80
N ASN A 55 -8.46 -10.24 57.29
CA ASN A 55 -7.08 -9.80 57.36
C ASN A 55 -6.21 -10.53 56.36
N ASN A 56 -5.13 -9.85 55.90
CA ASN A 56 -4.08 -10.45 55.06
C ASN A 56 -4.63 -11.20 53.81
N THR A 57 -5.75 -10.78 53.23
CA THR A 57 -6.33 -11.40 52.05
C THR A 57 -5.43 -11.14 50.84
N LYS A 58 -5.25 -12.14 50.00
CA LYS A 58 -4.57 -12.02 48.69
C LYS A 58 -5.60 -12.20 47.57
N ILE A 59 -5.70 -11.23 46.68
CA ILE A 59 -6.65 -11.24 45.57
C ILE A 59 -5.85 -11.37 44.29
N ASN A 60 -5.85 -12.58 43.72
CA ASN A 60 -5.19 -12.90 42.45
C ASN A 60 -6.11 -12.62 41.25
N PRO A 61 -5.61 -12.71 39.99
CA PRO A 61 -6.43 -12.49 38.81
C PRO A 61 -7.68 -13.35 38.77
N GLY A 62 -8.84 -12.70 38.72
CA GLY A 62 -10.16 -13.34 38.73
C GLY A 62 -10.80 -13.48 40.11
N GLY A 63 -10.07 -13.22 41.20
CA GLY A 63 -10.61 -13.15 42.54
C GLY A 63 -11.31 -11.81 42.84
N GLU A 64 -12.37 -11.85 43.65
CA GLU A 64 -13.11 -10.66 44.03
C GLU A 64 -13.35 -10.63 45.54
N GLN A 65 -13.14 -9.49 46.18
CA GLN A 65 -13.51 -9.28 47.56
C GLN A 65 -14.49 -8.11 47.66
N HIS A 66 -15.65 -8.33 48.24
CA HIS A 66 -16.67 -7.30 48.50
C HIS A 66 -16.75 -7.02 49.98
N ILE A 67 -16.32 -5.84 50.39
CA ILE A 67 -16.43 -5.36 51.76
C ILE A 67 -17.79 -4.70 51.91
N LYS A 68 -18.67 -5.40 52.58
CA LYS A 68 -20.08 -5.04 52.78
C LYS A 68 -20.25 -4.05 53.95
N GLU A 69 -21.48 -3.68 54.18
CA GLU A 69 -21.83 -2.74 55.26
C GLU A 69 -21.22 -3.18 56.61
N PHE A 70 -20.43 -2.25 57.22
CA PHE A 70 -19.66 -2.45 58.45
C PHE A 70 -18.56 -3.50 58.42
N GLY A 71 -18.33 -4.11 57.28
CA GLY A 71 -17.20 -5.02 57.02
C GLY A 71 -15.86 -4.27 57.03
N VAL A 72 -14.84 -4.91 57.49
CA VAL A 72 -13.46 -4.38 57.50
C VAL A 72 -12.51 -5.37 56.83
N SER A 73 -11.71 -4.88 55.87
CA SER A 73 -10.63 -5.65 55.31
C SER A 73 -9.29 -4.96 55.62
N SER A 74 -8.30 -5.67 56.15
CA SER A 74 -7.01 -5.09 56.50
C SER A 74 -5.85 -5.84 55.88
N ASN A 75 -4.81 -5.10 55.44
CA ASN A 75 -3.62 -5.62 54.80
C ASN A 75 -3.90 -6.48 53.54
N THR A 76 -4.88 -6.12 52.74
CA THR A 76 -5.21 -6.85 51.49
C THR A 76 -4.16 -6.59 50.44
N GLU A 77 -3.60 -7.70 49.84
CA GLU A 77 -2.70 -7.64 48.70
C GLU A 77 -3.46 -7.95 47.42
N ILE A 78 -3.59 -6.98 46.47
CA ILE A 78 -4.31 -7.11 45.21
C ILE A 78 -3.28 -7.31 44.07
N LYS A 79 -3.33 -8.48 43.37
CA LYS A 79 -2.42 -8.89 42.29
C LYS A 79 -3.17 -9.17 40.99
N GLY A 80 -4.07 -8.26 40.57
CA GLY A 80 -4.81 -8.40 39.31
C GLY A 80 -6.28 -8.79 39.46
N GLY A 81 -6.79 -8.89 40.72
CA GLY A 81 -8.21 -9.07 41.03
C GLY A 81 -8.92 -7.76 41.40
N TYR A 82 -10.10 -7.88 42.00
CA TYR A 82 -10.96 -6.76 42.34
C TYR A 82 -11.29 -6.73 43.82
N GLN A 83 -11.18 -5.56 44.45
CA GLN A 83 -11.69 -5.29 45.79
C GLN A 83 -12.73 -4.17 45.73
N TYR A 84 -13.95 -4.47 46.09
CA TYR A 84 -15.07 -3.53 46.14
C TYR A 84 -15.32 -3.14 47.60
N ILE A 85 -15.30 -1.83 47.91
CA ILE A 85 -15.59 -1.30 49.21
C ILE A 85 -16.96 -0.62 49.10
N GLU A 86 -17.96 -1.27 49.61
CA GLU A 86 -19.35 -0.84 49.51
C GLU A 86 -19.72 0.16 50.64
N MET A 87 -20.96 0.64 50.64
CA MET A 87 -21.43 1.63 51.62
C MET A 87 -21.16 1.13 53.06
N ASN A 88 -20.55 2.02 53.87
CA ASN A 88 -20.12 1.75 55.24
C ASN A 88 -19.07 0.61 55.41
N GLY A 89 -18.52 0.06 54.29
CA GLY A 89 -17.40 -0.83 54.34
C GLY A 89 -16.06 -0.10 54.46
N THR A 90 -15.04 -0.72 55.02
CA THR A 90 -13.72 -0.08 55.22
C THR A 90 -12.59 -1.07 54.79
N ALA A 91 -11.69 -0.59 53.94
CA ALA A 91 -10.41 -1.24 53.65
C ALA A 91 -9.28 -0.45 54.31
N GLU A 92 -8.34 -1.16 54.96
CA GLU A 92 -7.20 -0.54 55.63
C GLU A 92 -5.88 -1.20 55.12
N TYR A 93 -4.86 -0.38 54.84
CA TYR A 93 -3.51 -0.82 54.47
C TYR A 93 -3.50 -1.75 53.23
N SER A 94 -4.39 -1.55 52.29
CA SER A 94 -4.40 -2.33 51.04
C SER A 94 -3.19 -2.02 50.17
N VAL A 95 -2.62 -3.04 49.51
CA VAL A 95 -1.50 -2.89 48.58
C VAL A 95 -1.91 -3.38 47.20
N LEU A 96 -1.96 -2.48 46.25
CA LEU A 96 -2.23 -2.80 44.86
C LEU A 96 -0.93 -2.96 44.10
N ASN A 97 -0.58 -4.19 43.77
CA ASN A 97 0.55 -4.47 42.90
C ASN A 97 0.11 -4.50 41.44
N ASP A 98 -1.17 -4.83 41.19
CA ASP A 98 -1.94 -4.75 39.96
C ASP A 98 -3.44 -4.96 40.29
N GLY A 99 -4.35 -4.72 39.35
CA GLY A 99 -5.79 -4.91 39.55
C GLY A 99 -6.52 -3.65 40.03
N TYR A 100 -7.65 -3.84 40.70
CA TYR A 100 -8.57 -2.75 40.99
C TYR A 100 -9.05 -2.75 42.43
N GLN A 101 -9.02 -1.57 43.07
CA GLN A 101 -9.76 -1.31 44.28
C GLN A 101 -10.81 -0.21 44.00
N ILE A 102 -12.07 -0.51 44.23
CA ILE A 102 -13.20 0.36 43.90
C ILE A 102 -13.91 0.72 45.18
N VAL A 103 -13.84 2.01 45.53
CA VAL A 103 -14.50 2.57 46.72
C VAL A 103 -15.85 3.15 46.30
N GLN A 104 -16.90 2.47 46.57
CA GLN A 104 -18.25 2.93 46.26
C GLN A 104 -18.69 4.07 47.20
N MET A 105 -19.76 4.76 46.82
CA MET A 105 -20.32 5.84 47.65
C MET A 105 -20.56 5.36 49.08
N GLY A 106 -20.05 6.13 50.06
CA GLY A 106 -20.11 5.76 51.50
C GLY A 106 -19.12 4.72 51.98
N GLY A 107 -18.31 4.13 51.10
CA GLY A 107 -17.19 3.28 51.47
C GLY A 107 -15.92 4.08 51.76
N ALA A 108 -14.95 3.48 52.47
CA ALA A 108 -13.70 4.12 52.82
C ALA A 108 -12.48 3.20 52.59
N ALA A 109 -11.47 3.71 51.92
CA ALA A 109 -10.14 3.08 51.79
C ALA A 109 -9.11 3.95 52.56
N ASN A 110 -8.43 3.35 53.53
CA ASN A 110 -7.44 4.02 54.36
C ASN A 110 -6.06 3.48 54.05
N GLN A 111 -5.08 4.35 53.85
CA GLN A 111 -3.64 4.04 53.71
C GLN A 111 -3.39 2.96 52.61
N THR A 112 -4.08 3.10 51.49
CA THR A 112 -3.86 2.24 50.31
C THR A 112 -2.54 2.62 49.62
N THR A 113 -1.68 1.63 49.36
CA THR A 113 -0.46 1.82 48.59
C THR A 113 -0.65 1.24 47.18
N LEU A 114 -0.51 2.08 46.14
CA LEU A 114 -0.54 1.70 44.74
C LEU A 114 0.88 1.57 44.21
N ASN A 115 1.37 0.33 44.02
CA ASN A 115 2.61 0.09 43.32
C ASN A 115 2.34 0.05 41.80
N ASN A 116 1.17 -0.46 41.42
CA ASN A 116 0.55 -0.47 40.09
C ASN A 116 -0.95 -0.68 40.26
N GLY A 117 -1.73 -0.70 39.17
CA GLY A 117 -3.18 -0.91 39.20
C GLY A 117 -3.97 0.38 39.38
N VAL A 118 -5.26 0.26 39.75
CA VAL A 118 -6.19 1.39 39.79
C VAL A 118 -6.98 1.40 41.08
N LEU A 119 -6.93 2.53 41.80
CA LEU A 119 -7.85 2.85 42.90
C LEU A 119 -8.90 3.84 42.37
N GLN A 120 -10.15 3.40 42.26
CA GLN A 120 -11.25 4.21 41.80
C GLN A 120 -12.18 4.60 42.97
N VAL A 121 -12.42 5.90 43.18
CA VAL A 121 -12.99 6.42 44.40
C VAL A 121 -14.28 7.19 44.08
N TYR A 122 -15.42 6.61 44.43
CA TYR A 122 -16.73 7.28 44.54
C TYR A 122 -17.09 7.63 45.99
N GLY A 123 -16.40 7.04 46.97
CA GLY A 123 -16.49 7.29 48.41
C GLY A 123 -15.31 8.10 48.94
N ALA A 124 -14.58 7.55 49.89
CA ALA A 124 -13.42 8.23 50.50
C ALA A 124 -12.13 7.37 50.36
N ALA A 125 -11.02 8.02 50.01
CA ALA A 125 -9.66 7.46 50.13
C ALA A 125 -8.82 8.37 51.00
N ASN A 126 -8.37 7.85 52.14
CA ASN A 126 -7.59 8.61 53.13
C ASN A 126 -6.14 8.12 53.12
N ASP A 127 -5.20 9.04 53.02
CA ASP A 127 -3.75 8.82 53.06
C ASP A 127 -3.25 7.76 52.04
N PRO A 128 -3.71 7.78 50.75
CA PRO A 128 -3.20 6.87 49.76
C PRO A 128 -1.80 7.27 49.28
N THR A 129 -0.92 6.26 49.05
CA THR A 129 0.41 6.46 48.47
C THR A 129 0.44 5.88 47.07
N ILE A 130 0.67 6.72 46.05
CA ILE A 130 0.68 6.34 44.65
C ILE A 130 2.12 6.31 44.17
N LYS A 131 2.75 5.13 44.14
CA LYS A 131 4.14 4.90 43.65
C LYS A 131 4.23 4.58 42.17
N GLY A 132 3.13 4.04 41.64
CA GLY A 132 2.84 3.71 40.27
C GLY A 132 1.34 3.50 40.15
N GLY A 133 0.84 3.23 38.98
CA GLY A 133 -0.61 3.07 38.78
C GLY A 133 -1.37 4.37 38.90
N ARG A 134 -2.67 4.29 39.21
CA ARG A 134 -3.58 5.41 39.04
C ARG A 134 -4.64 5.48 40.14
N LEU A 135 -4.73 6.61 40.81
CA LEU A 135 -5.87 6.96 41.68
C LEU A 135 -6.84 7.85 40.90
N ILE A 136 -8.09 7.45 40.79
CA ILE A 136 -9.17 8.19 40.13
C ILE A 136 -10.17 8.61 41.15
N VAL A 137 -10.32 9.91 41.31
CA VAL A 137 -11.37 10.51 42.15
C VAL A 137 -12.54 10.88 41.25
N GLU A 138 -13.59 10.12 41.36
CA GLU A 138 -14.80 10.30 40.59
C GLU A 138 -15.66 11.48 41.14
N LYS A 139 -16.72 11.83 40.42
CA LYS A 139 -17.68 12.83 40.90
C LYS A 139 -18.19 12.44 42.27
N ASP A 140 -18.22 13.42 43.21
CA ASP A 140 -18.60 13.27 44.62
C ASP A 140 -17.65 12.38 45.46
N GLY A 141 -16.62 11.78 44.84
CA GLY A 141 -15.54 11.06 45.51
C GLY A 141 -14.54 12.01 46.20
N ILE A 142 -13.91 11.56 47.28
CA ILE A 142 -12.98 12.35 48.08
C ILE A 142 -11.65 11.59 48.28
N THR A 143 -10.52 12.28 48.05
CA THR A 143 -9.25 11.81 48.56
C THR A 143 -8.61 12.84 49.46
N VAL A 144 -7.98 12.39 50.56
CA VAL A 144 -7.32 13.24 51.54
C VAL A 144 -5.92 12.75 51.78
N LEU A 145 -4.92 13.66 51.88
CA LEU A 145 -3.51 13.39 52.16
C LEU A 145 -2.85 12.45 51.13
N ALA A 146 -3.30 12.46 49.87
CA ALA A 146 -2.72 11.62 48.84
C ALA A 146 -1.26 12.01 48.52
N ALA A 147 -0.34 11.06 48.66
CA ALA A 147 1.05 11.22 48.26
C ALA A 147 1.29 10.62 46.87
N ILE A 148 1.71 11.46 45.91
CA ILE A 148 1.96 11.02 44.51
C ILE A 148 3.45 10.98 44.32
N GLU A 149 4.04 9.77 44.25
CA GLU A 149 5.43 9.53 44.00
C GLU A 149 5.72 9.47 42.48
N LYS A 150 7.03 9.36 42.16
CA LYS A 150 7.44 9.24 40.75
C LYS A 150 6.78 8.05 40.07
N GLY A 151 6.05 8.32 38.99
CA GLY A 151 5.33 7.32 38.19
C GLY A 151 3.88 7.10 38.59
N GLY A 152 3.45 7.66 39.71
CA GLY A 152 2.04 7.67 40.16
C GLY A 152 1.23 8.76 39.46
N LEU A 153 -0.06 8.48 39.22
CA LEU A 153 -1.01 9.44 38.64
C LEU A 153 -2.25 9.60 39.54
N LEU A 154 -2.52 10.83 39.97
CA LEU A 154 -3.79 11.23 40.54
C LEU A 154 -4.67 11.87 39.46
N GLU A 155 -5.80 11.28 39.16
CA GLU A 155 -6.81 11.86 38.27
C GLU A 155 -8.03 12.29 39.06
N VAL A 156 -8.32 13.59 39.05
CA VAL A 156 -9.49 14.14 39.69
C VAL A 156 -10.50 14.50 38.61
N LYS A 157 -11.64 13.83 38.63
CA LYS A 157 -12.75 14.08 37.69
C LYS A 157 -13.55 15.31 38.09
N GLU A 158 -14.34 15.82 37.15
CA GLU A 158 -15.28 16.92 37.43
C GLU A 158 -16.16 16.60 38.65
N GLY A 159 -16.23 17.53 39.59
CA GLY A 159 -16.96 17.33 40.85
C GLY A 159 -16.27 16.45 41.88
N GLY A 160 -15.08 15.92 41.60
CA GLY A 160 -14.26 15.20 42.58
C GLY A 160 -13.49 16.15 43.52
N LEU A 161 -13.11 15.67 44.70
CA LEU A 161 -12.43 16.43 45.75
C LEU A 161 -11.11 15.80 46.16
N ALA A 162 -10.00 16.56 46.09
CA ALA A 162 -8.67 16.11 46.49
C ALA A 162 -8.03 17.12 47.48
N ILE A 163 -7.83 16.70 48.72
CA ILE A 163 -7.45 17.58 49.85
C ILE A 163 -6.05 17.22 50.32
N ALA A 164 -5.19 18.23 50.51
CA ALA A 164 -3.85 18.12 51.10
C ALA A 164 -2.98 17.09 50.27
N VAL A 165 -3.02 17.18 48.95
CA VAL A 165 -2.21 16.34 48.06
C VAL A 165 -0.75 16.71 48.16
N ASP A 166 0.14 15.74 48.24
CA ASP A 166 1.58 15.92 48.18
C ASP A 166 2.15 15.35 46.87
N GLN A 167 2.31 16.23 45.87
CA GLN A 167 2.91 15.86 44.59
C GLN A 167 4.43 15.87 44.69
N LYS A 168 5.04 14.69 44.82
CA LYS A 168 6.50 14.52 44.76
C LYS A 168 7.04 14.69 43.36
N ALA A 169 8.35 14.92 43.23
CA ALA A 169 9.00 15.01 41.92
C ALA A 169 8.71 13.77 41.06
N GLY A 170 8.19 13.98 39.86
CA GLY A 170 7.80 12.92 38.93
C GLY A 170 6.44 12.28 39.16
N GLY A 171 5.69 12.74 40.15
CA GLY A 171 4.27 12.42 40.30
C GLY A 171 3.38 13.27 39.39
N ALA A 172 2.28 12.72 38.90
CA ALA A 172 1.41 13.36 37.92
C ALA A 172 0.03 13.66 38.51
N ILE A 173 -0.50 14.87 38.22
CA ILE A 173 -1.88 15.25 38.51
C ILE A 173 -2.62 15.51 37.20
N LYS A 174 -3.78 14.89 37.03
CA LYS A 174 -4.68 15.13 35.90
C LYS A 174 -6.01 15.66 36.42
N ALA A 175 -6.36 16.89 36.05
CA ALA A 175 -7.57 17.54 36.49
C ALA A 175 -8.11 18.52 35.45
N SER A 176 -9.33 18.98 35.64
CA SER A 176 -9.87 20.18 35.02
C SER A 176 -10.18 21.25 36.04
N THR A 177 -10.43 22.49 35.60
CA THR A 177 -10.90 23.56 36.50
C THR A 177 -12.30 23.30 37.07
N ARG A 178 -13.02 22.27 36.55
CA ARG A 178 -14.36 21.86 37.02
C ARG A 178 -14.36 20.83 38.13
N VAL A 179 -13.20 20.46 38.70
CA VAL A 179 -13.17 19.68 39.94
C VAL A 179 -13.87 20.49 41.08
N MET A 180 -14.37 19.80 42.09
CA MET A 180 -14.97 20.50 43.24
C MET A 180 -13.90 21.34 43.95
N GLU A 181 -12.80 20.72 44.31
CA GLU A 181 -11.60 21.35 44.86
C GLU A 181 -10.44 20.38 44.77
N ALA A 182 -9.24 20.86 44.44
CA ALA A 182 -8.02 20.10 44.56
C ALA A 182 -6.90 21.02 45.07
N PHE A 183 -6.32 20.74 46.22
CA PHE A 183 -5.23 21.56 46.75
C PHE A 183 -4.16 20.69 47.44
N GLY A 184 -2.97 21.24 47.52
CA GLY A 184 -1.86 20.54 48.11
C GLY A 184 -0.53 21.26 47.92
N THR A 185 0.55 20.47 47.86
CA THR A 185 1.91 20.96 47.65
C THR A 185 2.54 20.23 46.49
N ASN A 186 3.34 20.95 45.72
CA ASN A 186 4.25 20.41 44.71
C ASN A 186 5.64 21.02 44.93
N ARG A 187 6.65 20.70 44.08
CA ARG A 187 8.01 21.23 44.23
C ARG A 187 8.12 22.77 44.06
N LEU A 188 7.07 23.44 43.55
CA LEU A 188 7.01 24.88 43.36
C LEU A 188 6.29 25.61 44.52
N GLY A 189 5.67 24.88 45.43
CA GLY A 189 4.91 25.41 46.57
C GLY A 189 3.49 24.87 46.63
N GLN A 190 2.58 25.66 47.24
CA GLN A 190 1.18 25.30 47.35
C GLN A 190 0.49 25.49 46.00
N PHE A 191 -0.36 24.53 45.63
CA PHE A 191 -1.25 24.62 44.47
C PHE A 191 -2.72 24.48 44.89
N GLU A 192 -3.60 25.04 44.09
CA GLU A 192 -5.04 24.96 44.34
C GLU A 192 -5.85 25.00 43.05
N ILE A 193 -6.86 24.18 42.95
CA ILE A 193 -7.96 24.29 41.96
C ILE A 193 -9.27 24.42 42.73
N LYS A 194 -9.97 25.53 42.58
CA LYS A 194 -11.23 25.77 43.27
C LYS A 194 -12.07 26.83 42.55
N ASN A 195 -13.38 26.61 42.46
CA ASN A 195 -14.33 27.57 41.88
C ASN A 195 -13.94 28.04 40.47
N GLY A 196 -13.46 27.12 39.62
CA GLY A 196 -13.03 27.44 38.25
C GLY A 196 -11.64 28.11 38.16
N ILE A 197 -10.87 28.18 39.25
CA ILE A 197 -9.56 28.83 39.29
C ILE A 197 -8.51 27.80 39.67
N ALA A 198 -7.50 27.61 38.81
CA ALA A 198 -6.29 26.82 39.11
C ALA A 198 -5.11 27.77 39.37
N ASN A 199 -4.30 27.50 40.41
CA ASN A 199 -3.15 28.29 40.72
C ASN A 199 -1.93 27.42 41.05
N ASN A 200 -0.75 27.82 40.55
CA ASN A 200 0.55 27.21 40.81
C ASN A 200 0.59 25.69 40.49
N MET A 201 -0.10 25.28 39.45
CA MET A 201 -0.09 23.89 39.02
C MET A 201 1.27 23.50 38.43
N LEU A 202 1.73 22.28 38.74
CA LEU A 202 2.85 21.63 38.09
C LEU A 202 2.36 20.42 37.26
N LEU A 203 2.49 20.52 35.97
CA LEU A 203 2.12 19.46 35.04
C LEU A 203 3.37 18.77 34.51
N GLU A 204 3.56 17.52 34.84
CA GLU A 204 4.72 16.71 34.44
C GLU A 204 4.32 15.23 34.31
N ASN A 205 5.11 14.44 33.54
CA ASN A 205 5.01 12.97 33.49
C ASN A 205 3.62 12.39 33.24
N GLY A 206 2.82 13.01 32.37
CA GLY A 206 1.45 12.59 32.04
C GLY A 206 0.39 13.32 32.83
N GLY A 207 0.76 14.26 33.70
CA GLY A 207 -0.17 15.18 34.35
C GLY A 207 -0.77 16.15 33.36
N SER A 208 -2.01 16.57 33.60
CA SER A 208 -2.68 17.53 32.72
C SER A 208 -3.64 18.43 33.48
N LEU A 209 -3.75 19.65 32.98
CA LEU A 209 -4.79 20.61 33.40
C LEU A 209 -5.61 21.01 32.17
N ARG A 210 -6.93 20.89 32.28
CA ARG A 210 -7.87 21.44 31.31
C ARG A 210 -8.56 22.65 31.90
N VAL A 211 -8.38 23.80 31.29
CA VAL A 211 -9.04 25.06 31.68
C VAL A 211 -10.28 25.23 30.81
N GLU A 212 -11.43 25.19 31.46
CA GLU A 212 -12.73 25.24 30.79
C GLU A 212 -13.16 26.69 30.47
N GLU A 213 -14.23 26.82 29.69
CA GLU A 213 -14.81 28.09 29.33
C GLU A 213 -15.18 28.95 30.58
N ASN A 214 -14.74 30.22 30.59
CA ASN A 214 -14.89 31.19 31.69
C ASN A 214 -14.14 30.83 32.98
N ASP A 215 -13.24 29.82 32.93
CA ASP A 215 -12.40 29.44 34.05
C ASP A 215 -10.96 30.01 33.87
N PHE A 216 -10.19 30.01 34.97
CA PHE A 216 -8.87 30.66 35.03
C PHE A 216 -7.77 29.72 35.50
N ALA A 217 -6.54 29.91 34.97
CA ALA A 217 -5.36 29.31 35.55
C ALA A 217 -4.22 30.36 35.66
N TYR A 218 -3.51 30.34 36.75
CA TYR A 218 -2.42 31.26 37.04
C TYR A 218 -1.14 30.47 37.39
N ASN A 219 0.02 30.97 36.93
CA ASN A 219 1.32 30.45 37.30
C ASN A 219 1.44 28.91 37.09
N THR A 220 1.03 28.41 35.92
CA THR A 220 1.07 26.99 35.58
C THR A 220 2.42 26.65 34.94
N THR A 221 3.16 25.73 35.55
CA THR A 221 4.38 25.18 34.94
C THR A 221 4.03 23.91 34.17
N VAL A 222 4.36 23.87 32.88
CA VAL A 222 4.19 22.70 32.01
C VAL A 222 5.57 22.13 31.69
N ASP A 223 5.93 21.08 32.39
CA ASP A 223 7.22 20.40 32.26
C ASP A 223 7.10 19.15 31.37
N SER A 224 8.21 18.48 31.11
CA SER A 224 8.28 17.31 30.23
C SER A 224 7.19 16.27 30.53
N GLY A 225 6.42 15.92 29.49
CA GLY A 225 5.29 15.00 29.58
C GLY A 225 4.01 15.59 30.19
N GLY A 226 4.02 16.87 30.63
CA GLY A 226 2.82 17.58 31.10
C GLY A 226 2.00 18.16 29.94
N LEU A 227 0.71 18.35 30.15
CA LEU A 227 -0.23 18.93 29.18
C LEU A 227 -1.09 20.00 29.81
N LEU A 228 -1.08 21.21 29.24
CA LEU A 228 -2.05 22.26 29.51
C LEU A 228 -2.98 22.38 28.29
N GLU A 229 -4.27 22.20 28.50
CA GLU A 229 -5.31 22.37 27.49
C GLU A 229 -6.19 23.56 27.90
N VAL A 230 -6.34 24.51 26.99
CA VAL A 230 -7.16 25.72 27.24
C VAL A 230 -8.30 25.75 26.26
N MET A 231 -9.51 25.65 26.79
CA MET A 231 -10.74 25.69 25.99
C MET A 231 -11.09 27.11 25.56
N ASP A 232 -11.95 27.21 24.55
CA ASP A 232 -12.51 28.49 24.13
C ASP A 232 -13.07 29.27 25.32
N GLY A 233 -12.78 30.57 25.42
CA GLY A 233 -13.20 31.40 26.56
C GLY A 233 -12.42 31.19 27.87
N GLY A 234 -11.49 30.22 27.95
CA GLY A 234 -10.63 30.03 29.10
C GLY A 234 -9.51 31.08 29.17
N THR A 235 -9.02 31.35 30.38
CA THR A 235 -7.96 32.34 30.66
C THR A 235 -6.81 31.69 31.38
N VAL A 236 -5.59 31.85 30.86
CA VAL A 236 -4.36 31.34 31.49
C VAL A 236 -3.25 32.38 31.43
N THR A 237 -2.72 32.78 32.60
CA THR A 237 -1.61 33.73 32.65
C THR A 237 -0.44 33.23 33.49
N GLY A 238 0.75 33.61 33.13
CA GLY A 238 1.97 33.18 33.81
C GLY A 238 2.32 31.71 33.52
N VAL A 239 2.05 31.23 32.32
CA VAL A 239 2.52 29.88 31.87
C VAL A 239 4.03 29.87 31.81
N ASP A 240 4.64 28.88 32.45
CA ASP A 240 6.06 28.57 32.28
C ASP A 240 6.19 27.24 31.54
N LYS A 241 6.28 27.30 30.20
CA LYS A 241 6.37 26.11 29.36
C LYS A 241 7.82 25.69 29.21
N LYS A 242 8.18 24.55 29.75
CA LYS A 242 9.49 23.90 29.59
C LYS A 242 9.55 23.00 28.38
N ALA A 243 10.76 22.59 27.97
CA ALA A 243 10.95 21.63 26.89
C ALA A 243 10.25 20.30 27.18
N GLY A 244 9.53 19.74 26.19
CA GLY A 244 8.74 18.53 26.33
C GLY A 244 7.41 18.69 27.07
N GLY A 245 7.05 19.92 27.52
CA GLY A 245 5.72 20.25 27.98
C GLY A 245 4.79 20.60 26.80
N LYS A 246 3.53 20.23 26.88
CA LYS A 246 2.56 20.41 25.80
C LYS A 246 1.52 21.46 26.15
N LEU A 247 1.23 22.35 25.20
CA LEU A 247 0.15 23.34 25.30
C LEU A 247 -0.76 23.18 24.09
N ILE A 248 -2.03 22.89 24.34
CA ILE A 248 -3.09 22.84 23.33
C ILE A 248 -4.06 24.00 23.61
N VAL A 249 -4.23 24.86 22.59
CA VAL A 249 -5.03 26.07 22.77
C VAL A 249 -5.67 26.49 21.46
N SER A 250 -6.81 27.18 21.54
CA SER A 250 -7.40 27.88 20.40
C SER A 250 -7.26 29.40 20.56
N THR A 251 -7.30 30.13 19.46
CA THR A 251 -7.31 31.61 19.48
C THR A 251 -8.61 32.21 20.04
N ASN A 252 -9.64 31.42 20.29
CA ASN A 252 -10.84 31.80 21.01
C ASN A 252 -10.67 31.77 22.54
N ALA A 253 -9.52 31.30 23.06
CA ALA A 253 -9.18 31.52 24.45
C ALA A 253 -9.20 33.03 24.76
N LEU A 254 -9.70 33.43 25.91
CA LEU A 254 -9.80 34.85 26.25
C LEU A 254 -8.45 35.51 26.42
N GLU A 255 -7.54 34.83 27.13
CA GLU A 255 -6.13 35.20 27.22
C GLU A 255 -5.31 33.99 27.58
N VAL A 256 -4.17 33.78 26.86
CA VAL A 256 -3.15 32.82 27.25
C VAL A 256 -1.80 33.52 27.12
N SER A 257 -1.06 33.64 28.22
CA SER A 257 0.23 34.33 28.22
C SER A 257 1.25 33.66 29.12
N GLY A 258 2.49 33.71 28.73
CA GLY A 258 3.57 33.06 29.46
C GLY A 258 4.92 33.16 28.81
N THR A 259 5.80 32.22 29.19
CA THR A 259 7.15 32.06 28.62
C THR A 259 7.35 30.64 28.07
N ASN A 260 8.09 30.53 27.01
CA ASN A 260 8.59 29.29 26.42
C ASN A 260 10.11 29.40 26.17
N SER A 261 10.71 28.47 25.44
CA SER A 261 12.12 28.45 25.11
C SER A 261 12.59 29.68 24.28
N LYS A 262 11.68 30.34 23.56
CA LYS A 262 11.97 31.52 22.71
C LYS A 262 11.64 32.86 23.39
N GLY A 263 11.03 32.85 24.54
CA GLY A 263 10.69 34.07 25.30
C GLY A 263 9.20 34.16 25.61
N GLN A 264 8.66 35.38 25.59
CA GLN A 264 7.27 35.63 25.91
C GLN A 264 6.36 35.32 24.71
N PHE A 265 5.26 34.64 24.97
CA PHE A 265 4.17 34.43 24.01
C PHE A 265 2.84 34.91 24.58
N SER A 266 1.91 35.24 23.67
CA SER A 266 0.55 35.60 24.07
C SER A 266 -0.48 35.25 23.04
N ILE A 267 -1.65 34.84 23.51
CA ILE A 267 -2.88 34.75 22.74
C ILE A 267 -3.87 35.65 23.46
N LYS A 268 -4.34 36.69 22.82
CA LYS A 268 -5.27 37.65 23.41
C LYS A 268 -6.09 38.35 22.33
N ASP A 269 -7.36 38.61 22.63
CA ASP A 269 -8.27 39.28 21.69
C ASP A 269 -8.31 38.60 20.30
N GLY A 270 -8.25 37.28 20.24
CA GLY A 270 -8.24 36.51 19.00
C GLY A 270 -6.90 36.54 18.23
N VAL A 271 -5.82 37.03 18.85
CA VAL A 271 -4.50 37.14 18.18
C VAL A 271 -3.44 36.34 18.93
N SER A 272 -2.86 35.36 18.26
CA SER A 272 -1.66 34.63 18.70
C SER A 272 -0.40 35.29 18.11
N LYS A 273 0.61 35.57 18.96
CA LYS A 273 1.88 36.18 18.53
C LYS A 273 3.08 35.42 19.11
N ASN A 274 4.12 35.26 18.23
CA ASN A 274 5.43 34.70 18.61
C ASN A 274 5.29 33.34 19.34
N TYR A 275 4.31 32.53 18.93
CA TYR A 275 4.04 31.28 19.58
C TYR A 275 4.87 30.14 18.98
N GLU A 276 5.63 29.44 19.82
CA GLU A 276 6.36 28.27 19.44
C GLU A 276 5.65 27.03 19.96
N LEU A 277 5.27 26.19 19.01
CA LEU A 277 4.67 24.89 19.25
C LEU A 277 5.75 23.82 19.11
N ASP A 278 5.91 22.99 20.13
CA ASP A 278 6.88 21.88 20.11
C ASP A 278 6.23 20.59 20.62
N ASP A 279 6.85 19.48 20.34
CA ASP A 279 6.61 18.12 20.84
C ASP A 279 5.16 17.80 21.22
N GLY A 280 4.27 17.89 20.22
CA GLY A 280 2.85 17.55 20.36
C GLY A 280 1.99 18.67 20.95
N SER A 281 2.48 19.89 21.00
CA SER A 281 1.66 21.09 21.23
C SER A 281 0.77 21.37 20.03
N GLY A 282 -0.39 22.01 20.28
CA GLY A 282 -1.37 22.32 19.24
C GLY A 282 -1.93 23.73 19.32
N LEU A 283 -2.14 24.38 18.18
CA LEU A 283 -2.85 25.65 18.05
C LEU A 283 -4.00 25.51 17.05
N ILE A 284 -5.17 25.97 17.43
CA ILE A 284 -6.31 26.11 16.55
C ILE A 284 -6.59 27.60 16.36
N VAL A 285 -6.42 28.10 15.13
CA VAL A 285 -6.80 29.48 14.76
C VAL A 285 -8.23 29.44 14.27
N MET A 286 -9.11 30.06 15.00
CA MET A 286 -10.54 30.06 14.72
C MET A 286 -10.91 31.07 13.64
N GLU A 287 -12.08 30.99 13.05
CA GLU A 287 -12.58 32.01 12.11
C GLU A 287 -12.54 33.40 12.75
N ASP A 288 -12.25 34.41 11.93
CA ASP A 288 -12.13 35.81 12.33
C ASP A 288 -11.02 36.11 13.37
N THR A 289 -10.13 35.17 13.64
CA THR A 289 -8.96 35.31 14.51
C THR A 289 -7.66 35.15 13.71
N GLN A 290 -6.50 35.39 14.34
CA GLN A 290 -5.22 35.34 13.62
C GLN A 290 -4.05 34.80 14.43
N ALA A 291 -3.07 34.24 13.69
CA ALA A 291 -1.76 33.87 14.21
C ALA A 291 -0.65 34.58 13.45
N ILE A 292 0.35 35.10 14.14
CA ILE A 292 1.46 35.87 13.58
C ILE A 292 2.78 35.27 14.07
N ASP A 293 3.71 35.02 13.13
CA ASP A 293 5.07 34.55 13.40
C ASP A 293 5.10 33.31 14.30
N THR A 294 4.21 32.36 14.04
CA THR A 294 4.16 31.08 14.78
C THR A 294 5.14 30.06 14.16
N ILE A 295 5.85 29.36 15.02
CA ILE A 295 6.79 28.30 14.64
C ILE A 295 6.22 26.96 15.11
N LEU A 296 6.08 26.02 14.19
CA LEU A 296 5.74 24.63 14.48
C LEU A 296 7.04 23.83 14.45
N ASP A 297 7.50 23.41 15.59
CA ASP A 297 8.66 22.52 15.72
C ASP A 297 8.22 21.04 15.75
N GLU A 298 9.12 20.14 15.96
CA GLU A 298 8.93 18.69 15.85
C GLU A 298 7.64 18.18 16.52
N HIS A 299 6.84 17.43 15.75
CA HIS A 299 5.54 16.86 16.16
C HIS A 299 4.45 17.85 16.57
N ALA A 300 4.66 19.15 16.37
CA ALA A 300 3.64 20.15 16.61
C ALA A 300 2.54 20.10 15.53
N THR A 301 1.33 20.50 15.92
CA THR A 301 0.19 20.58 15.00
C THR A 301 -0.46 21.95 15.05
N MET A 302 -0.85 22.46 13.88
CA MET A 302 -1.66 23.67 13.82
C MET A 302 -2.79 23.50 12.82
N GLN A 303 -3.97 23.94 13.20
CA GLN A 303 -5.15 23.96 12.36
C GLN A 303 -5.66 25.40 12.25
N SER A 304 -5.79 25.91 11.02
CA SER A 304 -6.18 27.31 10.83
C SER A 304 -7.47 27.42 10.03
N LEU A 305 -8.50 27.97 10.66
CA LEU A 305 -9.74 28.40 10.03
C LEU A 305 -9.78 29.92 9.81
N GLY A 306 -8.86 30.66 10.41
CA GLY A 306 -8.72 32.11 10.38
C GLY A 306 -7.60 32.60 9.49
N LYS A 307 -6.91 33.65 9.92
CA LYS A 307 -5.76 34.21 9.18
C LYS A 307 -4.45 33.91 9.91
N ASP A 308 -3.44 33.48 9.17
CA ASP A 308 -2.10 33.39 9.71
C ASP A 308 -1.06 34.03 8.77
N THR A 309 0.05 34.49 9.34
CA THR A 309 1.10 35.22 8.61
C THR A 309 2.47 34.87 9.19
N GLY A 310 3.43 34.59 8.31
CA GLY A 310 4.83 34.36 8.70
C GLY A 310 5.09 33.01 9.36
N MET A 311 4.27 32.02 9.08
CA MET A 311 4.35 30.68 9.65
C MET A 311 5.61 29.94 9.25
N LYS A 312 6.20 29.18 10.18
CA LYS A 312 7.31 28.26 9.91
C LYS A 312 6.94 26.86 10.36
N VAL A 313 6.91 25.93 9.43
CA VAL A 313 6.59 24.51 9.67
C VAL A 313 7.89 23.71 9.55
N GLN A 314 8.42 23.25 10.67
CA GLN A 314 9.67 22.49 10.73
C GLN A 314 9.44 20.98 10.57
N ALA A 315 10.52 20.22 10.68
CA ALA A 315 10.50 18.77 10.50
C ALA A 315 9.45 18.08 11.37
N ASN A 316 8.73 17.12 10.80
CA ASN A 316 7.66 16.32 11.41
C ASN A 316 6.47 17.14 11.96
N ALA A 317 6.43 18.45 11.80
CA ALA A 317 5.28 19.27 12.15
C ALA A 317 4.21 19.24 11.05
N VAL A 318 2.95 19.39 11.44
CA VAL A 318 1.81 19.36 10.53
C VAL A 318 0.97 20.62 10.66
N TYR A 319 0.70 21.24 9.52
CA TYR A 319 -0.18 22.40 9.43
C TYR A 319 -1.36 22.09 8.50
N ASP A 320 -2.57 22.41 8.94
CA ASP A 320 -3.80 22.28 8.16
C ASP A 320 -4.45 23.65 7.96
N LEU A 321 -4.57 24.10 6.72
CA LEU A 321 -5.31 25.32 6.36
C LEU A 321 -6.73 25.00 5.94
N GLY A 322 -7.69 25.72 6.49
CA GLY A 322 -9.11 25.60 6.15
C GLY A 322 -9.79 24.36 6.71
N ARG A 323 -9.15 23.63 7.63
CA ARG A 323 -9.73 22.48 8.33
C ARG A 323 -9.35 22.50 9.80
N SER A 324 -10.31 22.17 10.65
CA SER A 324 -10.10 21.89 12.07
C SER A 324 -10.84 20.61 12.47
N ASP A 325 -10.23 19.84 13.38
CA ASP A 325 -10.81 18.64 13.98
C ASP A 325 -10.75 18.80 15.51
N GLN A 326 -11.90 19.11 16.11
CA GLN A 326 -12.05 19.24 17.55
C GLN A 326 -12.90 18.08 18.08
N ASN A 327 -12.30 17.17 18.80
CA ASN A 327 -12.97 16.02 19.41
C ASN A 327 -13.79 15.17 18.42
N GLY A 328 -13.29 15.01 17.18
CA GLY A 328 -13.96 14.26 16.11
C GLY A 328 -15.00 15.07 15.34
N SER A 329 -15.17 16.37 15.66
CA SER A 329 -16.00 17.29 14.88
C SER A 329 -15.13 18.05 13.88
N ILE A 330 -15.28 17.73 12.60
CA ILE A 330 -14.50 18.36 11.51
C ILE A 330 -15.24 19.60 11.02
N THR A 331 -14.54 20.73 10.99
CA THR A 331 -15.02 22.02 10.47
C THR A 331 -14.12 22.46 9.32
N TYR A 332 -14.71 23.02 8.27
CA TYR A 332 -13.99 23.62 7.14
C TYR A 332 -14.28 25.10 7.01
N SER A 333 -13.29 25.89 6.60
CA SER A 333 -13.44 27.33 6.34
C SER A 333 -12.78 27.72 5.03
N SER A 334 -13.57 28.19 4.07
CA SER A 334 -13.06 28.80 2.84
C SER A 334 -12.55 30.24 3.03
N LYS A 335 -12.73 30.81 4.22
CA LYS A 335 -12.21 32.14 4.58
C LYS A 335 -10.79 32.09 5.13
N ALA A 336 -10.29 30.89 5.45
CA ALA A 336 -8.95 30.73 5.99
C ALA A 336 -7.89 31.27 5.02
N ILE A 337 -6.90 32.01 5.55
CA ILE A 337 -5.82 32.62 4.77
C ILE A 337 -4.50 32.39 5.46
N SER A 338 -3.51 31.84 4.73
CA SER A 338 -2.13 31.74 5.19
C SER A 338 -1.21 32.57 4.28
N GLU A 339 -0.42 33.45 4.87
CA GLU A 339 0.47 34.37 4.13
C GLU A 339 1.94 34.14 4.51
N ASN A 340 2.80 34.06 3.50
CA ASN A 340 4.27 34.00 3.65
C ASN A 340 4.75 32.83 4.52
N MET A 341 4.25 31.64 4.23
CA MET A 341 4.62 30.42 4.94
C MET A 341 5.96 29.84 4.46
N VAL A 342 6.74 29.33 5.40
CA VAL A 342 7.96 28.56 5.12
C VAL A 342 7.81 27.16 5.70
N ILE A 343 7.88 26.15 4.84
CA ILE A 343 7.86 24.73 5.20
C ILE A 343 9.28 24.18 5.04
N ASN A 344 9.86 23.69 6.12
CA ASN A 344 11.23 23.16 6.16
C ASN A 344 11.21 21.75 6.72
N ASN A 345 11.20 20.75 5.86
CA ASN A 345 10.99 19.33 6.19
C ASN A 345 9.70 19.03 6.98
N GLY A 346 8.74 19.96 6.98
CA GLY A 346 7.41 19.78 7.59
C GLY A 346 6.34 19.55 6.53
N ARG A 347 5.10 19.47 6.97
CA ARG A 347 3.95 19.25 6.10
C ARG A 347 2.88 20.32 6.26
N ALA A 348 2.42 20.88 5.14
CA ALA A 348 1.23 21.71 5.11
C ALA A 348 0.18 21.11 4.16
N ASN A 349 -1.05 20.97 4.66
CA ASN A 349 -2.21 20.55 3.90
C ASN A 349 -3.16 21.74 3.74
N VAL A 350 -3.56 22.03 2.52
CA VAL A 350 -4.51 23.09 2.20
C VAL A 350 -5.84 22.44 1.84
N TRP A 351 -6.77 22.38 2.78
CA TRP A 351 -8.09 21.75 2.61
C TRP A 351 -9.14 22.68 2.03
N ALA A 352 -9.04 23.96 2.38
CA ALA A 352 -9.92 25.04 1.93
C ALA A 352 -9.19 26.38 2.16
N GLY A 353 -9.76 27.48 1.67
CA GLY A 353 -9.17 28.81 1.87
C GLY A 353 -8.05 29.15 0.90
N THR A 354 -7.24 30.14 1.24
CA THR A 354 -6.23 30.70 0.36
C THR A 354 -4.84 30.68 1.00
N MET A 355 -3.87 30.12 0.32
CA MET A 355 -2.47 30.22 0.70
C MET A 355 -1.74 31.19 -0.24
N VAL A 356 -1.09 32.20 0.33
CA VAL A 356 -0.41 33.28 -0.40
C VAL A 356 1.07 33.24 -0.09
N ASN A 357 1.90 33.07 -1.09
CA ASN A 357 3.35 32.99 -1.01
C ASN A 357 3.81 31.89 -0.02
N VAL A 358 4.20 30.76 -0.54
CA VAL A 358 4.73 29.65 0.23
C VAL A 358 6.09 29.21 -0.30
N SER A 359 6.99 28.86 0.61
CA SER A 359 8.29 28.24 0.29
C SER A 359 8.37 26.87 0.98
N VAL A 360 8.63 25.84 0.21
CA VAL A 360 8.76 24.44 0.68
C VAL A 360 10.15 23.95 0.35
N ARG A 361 10.85 23.40 1.33
CA ARG A 361 12.22 22.90 1.16
C ARG A 361 12.53 21.70 2.03
N GLY A 362 13.56 20.95 1.59
CA GLY A 362 14.02 19.73 2.25
C GLY A 362 13.27 18.51 1.80
N ASN A 363 13.93 17.35 1.86
CA ASN A 363 13.42 16.07 1.29
C ASN A 363 12.09 15.61 1.90
N ASP A 364 11.82 15.97 3.16
CA ASP A 364 10.58 15.63 3.86
C ASP A 364 9.57 16.80 3.83
N GLY A 365 9.91 17.92 3.16
CA GLY A 365 9.04 19.07 3.00
C GLY A 365 7.88 18.76 2.04
N ILE A 366 6.65 18.92 2.50
CA ILE A 366 5.44 18.60 1.72
C ILE A 366 4.45 19.76 1.77
N LEU A 367 4.06 20.25 0.60
CA LEU A 367 2.84 21.05 0.42
C LEU A 367 1.83 20.21 -0.34
N GLU A 368 0.66 20.00 0.26
CA GLU A 368 -0.42 19.22 -0.35
C GLU A 368 -1.70 20.04 -0.40
N VAL A 369 -2.23 20.28 -1.61
CA VAL A 369 -3.47 21.00 -1.83
C VAL A 369 -4.56 19.97 -2.13
N MET A 370 -5.49 19.86 -1.21
CA MET A 370 -6.51 18.80 -1.19
C MET A 370 -7.67 19.15 -2.11
N LYS A 371 -8.35 18.12 -2.61
CA LYS A 371 -9.58 18.31 -3.36
C LYS A 371 -10.65 19.00 -2.51
N PRO A 372 -11.53 19.84 -3.14
CA PRO A 372 -12.60 20.51 -2.43
C PRO A 372 -13.52 19.50 -1.73
N GLN A 373 -13.89 19.81 -0.50
CA GLN A 373 -14.95 19.07 0.19
C GLN A 373 -16.32 19.47 -0.39
N ILE A 374 -17.30 18.58 -0.31
CA ILE A 374 -18.66 18.84 -0.78
C ILE A 374 -19.18 20.14 -0.14
N ASN A 375 -19.68 21.07 -0.96
CA ASN A 375 -20.20 22.37 -0.58
C ASN A 375 -19.17 23.45 -0.15
N TYR A 376 -17.87 23.21 -0.33
CA TYR A 376 -16.85 24.21 -0.07
C TYR A 376 -16.16 24.65 -1.38
N ALA A 377 -15.71 25.91 -1.42
CA ALA A 377 -14.92 26.41 -2.53
C ALA A 377 -13.57 25.69 -2.62
N PRO A 378 -13.00 25.51 -3.84
CA PRO A 378 -11.68 24.96 -3.99
C PRO A 378 -10.62 25.73 -3.18
N ALA A 379 -9.65 25.01 -2.64
CA ALA A 379 -8.47 25.63 -2.06
C ALA A 379 -7.72 26.43 -3.15
N MET A 380 -7.19 27.59 -2.77
CA MET A 380 -6.54 28.52 -3.71
C MET A 380 -5.07 28.74 -3.33
N LEU A 381 -4.19 28.70 -4.34
CA LEU A 381 -2.81 29.18 -4.22
C LEU A 381 -2.65 30.49 -4.97
N VAL A 382 -1.98 31.46 -4.35
CA VAL A 382 -1.80 32.81 -4.91
C VAL A 382 -0.35 33.27 -4.71
N GLY A 383 0.22 33.93 -5.72
CA GLY A 383 1.57 34.47 -5.66
C GLY A 383 2.64 33.39 -5.78
N LYS A 384 3.76 33.54 -5.11
CA LYS A 384 4.92 32.65 -5.27
C LYS A 384 4.77 31.36 -4.52
N VAL A 385 4.90 30.25 -5.25
CA VAL A 385 5.02 28.89 -4.70
C VAL A 385 6.39 28.36 -5.07
N VAL A 386 7.32 28.35 -4.12
CA VAL A 386 8.70 27.90 -4.33
C VAL A 386 8.89 26.55 -3.68
N VAL A 387 9.29 25.54 -4.47
CA VAL A 387 9.55 24.17 -4.00
C VAL A 387 10.97 23.79 -4.35
N SER A 388 11.77 23.45 -3.36
CA SER A 388 13.21 23.26 -3.54
C SER A 388 13.80 22.18 -2.64
N GLU A 389 15.07 21.81 -2.88
CA GLU A 389 15.87 20.95 -2.01
C GLU A 389 15.25 19.55 -1.79
N GLY A 390 14.66 18.95 -2.83
CA GLY A 390 14.03 17.62 -2.75
C GLY A 390 12.60 17.61 -2.26
N ALA A 391 12.01 18.77 -1.95
CA ALA A 391 10.64 18.86 -1.44
C ALA A 391 9.58 18.39 -2.44
N SER A 392 8.41 18.06 -1.91
CA SER A 392 7.26 17.60 -2.67
C SER A 392 6.11 18.62 -2.64
N PHE A 393 5.55 18.85 -3.81
CA PHE A 393 4.32 19.60 -4.00
C PHE A 393 3.26 18.66 -4.58
N ARG A 394 2.03 18.69 -4.05
CA ARG A 394 0.93 17.82 -4.51
C ARG A 394 -0.34 18.63 -4.67
N THR A 395 -1.06 18.40 -5.76
CA THR A 395 -2.35 19.05 -6.03
C THR A 395 -3.37 17.99 -6.42
N HIS A 396 -4.56 18.04 -5.83
CA HIS A 396 -5.64 17.10 -6.06
C HIS A 396 -6.81 17.76 -6.80
N GLY A 397 -7.11 17.27 -7.99
CA GLY A 397 -8.33 17.61 -8.72
C GLY A 397 -8.52 19.12 -8.97
N ALA A 398 -9.70 19.60 -8.72
CA ALA A 398 -10.13 20.95 -9.04
C ALA A 398 -9.69 21.98 -7.99
N VAL A 399 -8.38 22.16 -7.79
CA VAL A 399 -7.80 23.24 -6.99
C VAL A 399 -7.58 24.50 -7.84
N ASP A 400 -7.66 25.69 -7.25
CA ASP A 400 -7.41 26.96 -7.97
C ASP A 400 -5.98 27.43 -7.78
N THR A 401 -5.16 27.20 -8.79
CA THR A 401 -3.78 27.66 -8.86
C THR A 401 -3.57 28.75 -9.93
N SER A 402 -4.65 29.30 -10.49
CA SER A 402 -4.61 30.22 -11.64
C SER A 402 -3.82 31.52 -11.38
N LYS A 403 -3.60 31.86 -10.11
CA LYS A 403 -2.82 33.03 -9.68
C LYS A 403 -1.48 32.66 -9.04
N ALA A 404 -1.05 31.40 -9.18
CA ALA A 404 0.21 30.93 -8.60
C ALA A 404 1.36 31.02 -9.62
N ASP A 405 2.47 31.61 -9.19
CA ASP A 405 3.76 31.54 -9.84
C ASP A 405 4.56 30.41 -9.22
N VAL A 406 4.62 29.27 -9.90
CA VAL A 406 5.27 28.06 -9.37
C VAL A 406 6.72 28.00 -9.83
N SER A 407 7.63 27.86 -8.88
CA SER A 407 9.06 27.64 -9.12
C SER A 407 9.48 26.32 -8.47
N LEU A 408 9.96 25.40 -9.28
CA LEU A 408 10.42 24.07 -8.86
C LEU A 408 11.93 23.96 -9.05
N GLU A 409 12.69 23.67 -8.01
CA GLU A 409 14.13 23.49 -8.05
C GLU A 409 14.51 22.16 -7.36
N ASN A 410 15.07 21.23 -8.12
CA ASN A 410 15.40 19.90 -7.62
C ASN A 410 14.27 19.32 -6.73
N SER A 411 13.08 19.27 -7.27
CA SER A 411 11.85 18.97 -6.52
C SER A 411 10.84 18.22 -7.39
N VAL A 412 9.78 17.75 -6.75
CA VAL A 412 8.72 16.97 -7.43
C VAL A 412 7.37 17.61 -7.19
N TRP A 413 6.66 17.88 -8.29
CA TRP A 413 5.25 18.24 -8.25
C TRP A 413 4.40 17.09 -8.79
N THR A 414 3.50 16.56 -7.97
CA THR A 414 2.54 15.53 -8.36
C THR A 414 1.16 16.15 -8.52
N ILE A 415 0.61 16.06 -9.71
CA ILE A 415 -0.75 16.47 -10.04
C ILE A 415 -1.60 15.21 -10.08
N ILE A 416 -2.64 15.15 -9.25
CA ILE A 416 -3.50 13.99 -9.09
C ILE A 416 -4.86 14.31 -9.71
N ALA A 417 -5.29 13.52 -10.67
CA ALA A 417 -6.56 13.70 -11.39
C ALA A 417 -7.77 13.57 -10.45
N ASP A 418 -8.84 14.30 -10.75
CA ASP A 418 -10.11 14.17 -10.02
C ASP A 418 -10.92 12.98 -10.58
N ILE A 419 -11.00 11.91 -9.82
CA ILE A 419 -11.76 10.70 -10.20
C ILE A 419 -13.24 10.77 -9.82
N THR A 420 -13.70 11.85 -9.19
CA THR A 420 -15.13 11.98 -8.78
C THR A 420 -16.04 12.34 -9.93
N THR A 421 -15.47 12.83 -11.02
CA THR A 421 -16.20 13.16 -12.27
C THR A 421 -15.78 12.19 -13.36
N THR A 422 -16.61 11.20 -13.64
CA THR A 422 -16.35 10.26 -14.75
C THR A 422 -16.26 10.99 -16.10
N ASN A 423 -15.20 10.71 -16.86
CA ASN A 423 -14.96 11.22 -18.22
C ASN A 423 -14.77 12.75 -18.34
N GLN A 424 -14.25 13.43 -17.33
CA GLN A 424 -13.85 14.84 -17.43
C GLN A 424 -12.37 15.02 -17.10
N ASN A 425 -11.63 15.65 -18.02
CA ASN A 425 -10.24 15.98 -17.79
C ASN A 425 -10.09 16.96 -16.63
N THR A 426 -9.10 16.72 -15.79
CA THR A 426 -8.71 17.64 -14.74
C THR A 426 -7.98 18.84 -15.35
N LEU A 427 -8.55 20.03 -15.21
CA LEU A 427 -7.95 21.27 -15.70
C LEU A 427 -7.24 21.97 -14.55
N LEU A 428 -5.93 22.18 -14.68
CA LEU A 428 -5.12 22.93 -13.74
C LEU A 428 -4.46 24.13 -14.45
N ASN A 429 -4.68 25.32 -13.93
CA ASN A 429 -4.14 26.55 -14.52
C ASN A 429 -3.13 27.19 -13.59
N LEU A 430 -2.02 27.71 -14.13
CA LEU A 430 -1.00 28.49 -13.43
C LEU A 430 -0.83 29.85 -14.08
N ALA A 431 -0.35 30.82 -13.30
CA ALA A 431 0.15 32.08 -13.89
C ALA A 431 1.48 31.78 -14.60
N ASN A 432 2.48 31.23 -13.93
CA ASN A 432 3.78 30.91 -14.54
C ASN A 432 4.36 29.62 -13.92
N LEU A 433 5.21 28.92 -14.70
CA LEU A 433 5.95 27.74 -14.26
C LEU A 433 7.44 27.91 -14.61
N ALA A 434 8.28 27.89 -13.58
CA ALA A 434 9.73 27.85 -13.72
C ALA A 434 10.25 26.55 -13.16
N MET A 435 11.15 25.87 -13.86
CA MET A 435 11.70 24.57 -13.46
C MET A 435 13.23 24.59 -13.54
N SER A 436 13.88 23.94 -12.57
CA SER A 436 15.30 23.67 -12.57
C SER A 436 15.54 22.28 -12.00
N ASP A 437 15.90 21.34 -12.87
CA ASP A 437 16.11 19.93 -12.54
C ASP A 437 14.93 19.28 -11.75
N ALA A 438 13.71 19.67 -12.10
CA ALA A 438 12.50 19.27 -11.39
C ALA A 438 11.63 18.29 -12.20
N ASN A 439 10.73 17.63 -11.50
CA ASN A 439 9.81 16.66 -12.09
C ASN A 439 8.35 17.09 -11.86
N VAL A 440 7.56 17.10 -12.92
CA VAL A 440 6.10 17.22 -12.86
C VAL A 440 5.48 15.87 -13.24
N ILE A 441 4.74 15.28 -12.32
CA ILE A 441 4.14 13.93 -12.48
C ILE A 441 2.64 14.08 -12.53
N MET A 442 2.03 13.68 -13.64
CA MET A 442 0.58 13.63 -13.83
C MET A 442 0.10 12.19 -13.63
N MET A 443 -0.81 11.96 -12.67
CA MET A 443 -1.23 10.61 -12.30
C MET A 443 -2.66 10.59 -11.78
N ASP A 444 -3.27 9.39 -11.78
CA ASP A 444 -4.53 9.14 -11.08
C ASP A 444 -4.31 9.05 -9.56
N GLU A 445 -5.39 9.25 -8.80
CA GLU A 445 -5.37 8.96 -7.38
C GLU A 445 -5.00 7.48 -7.17
N PRO A 446 -4.00 7.15 -6.34
CA PRO A 446 -3.59 5.78 -6.14
C PRO A 446 -4.73 4.98 -5.52
N VAL A 447 -5.38 4.15 -6.36
CA VAL A 447 -6.37 3.18 -5.88
C VAL A 447 -5.62 2.11 -5.11
N THR A 448 -5.83 2.07 -3.81
CA THR A 448 -5.34 0.98 -2.97
C THR A 448 -6.02 -0.31 -3.35
N ARG A 449 -5.48 -1.01 -4.32
CA ARG A 449 -5.45 -2.47 -4.57
C ARG A 449 -5.34 -2.82 -6.05
N SER A 450 -4.21 -3.43 -6.40
CA SER A 450 -4.10 -4.56 -7.33
C SER A 450 -5.05 -4.62 -8.53
N SER A 451 -4.88 -3.70 -9.47
CA SER A 451 -5.11 -3.99 -10.87
C SER A 451 -4.13 -3.16 -11.70
N VAL A 452 -3.20 -3.85 -12.36
CA VAL A 452 -2.30 -3.28 -13.36
C VAL A 452 -3.08 -3.13 -14.67
N THR A 453 -4.11 -2.33 -14.62
CA THR A 453 -4.73 -1.72 -15.79
C THR A 453 -4.90 -0.27 -15.40
N ALA A 454 -4.10 0.61 -15.98
CA ALA A 454 -4.42 2.02 -15.98
C ALA A 454 -5.81 2.15 -16.61
N SER A 455 -6.85 2.29 -15.80
CA SER A 455 -8.12 2.78 -16.29
C SER A 455 -7.89 4.27 -16.50
N ALA A 456 -7.51 4.64 -17.71
CA ALA A 456 -7.29 6.00 -18.11
C ALA A 456 -8.64 6.69 -18.27
N GLU A 457 -9.31 6.99 -17.16
CA GLU A 457 -10.62 7.66 -17.22
C GLU A 457 -10.52 9.17 -17.05
N ASN A 458 -9.44 9.72 -16.45
CA ASN A 458 -9.32 11.16 -16.23
C ASN A 458 -7.89 11.65 -16.50
N PHE A 459 -7.71 12.34 -17.60
CA PHE A 459 -6.44 12.97 -17.96
C PHE A 459 -6.33 14.40 -17.39
N ILE A 460 -5.11 14.91 -17.32
CA ILE A 460 -4.79 16.21 -16.77
C ILE A 460 -4.37 17.15 -17.90
N THR A 461 -4.96 18.33 -17.95
CA THR A 461 -4.46 19.42 -18.76
C THR A 461 -3.87 20.50 -17.87
N LEU A 462 -2.55 20.62 -17.88
CA LEU A 462 -1.81 21.67 -17.20
C LEU A 462 -1.64 22.86 -18.14
N THR A 463 -2.24 23.98 -17.78
CA THR A 463 -2.12 25.22 -18.54
C THR A 463 -1.31 26.25 -17.75
N THR A 464 -0.31 26.87 -18.37
CA THR A 464 0.46 27.95 -17.79
C THR A 464 0.65 29.08 -18.83
N ASN A 465 0.82 30.32 -18.35
CA ASN A 465 1.12 31.41 -19.27
C ASN A 465 2.57 31.36 -19.77
N THR A 466 3.53 31.10 -18.88
CA THR A 466 4.94 30.95 -19.28
C THR A 466 5.53 29.66 -18.71
N LEU A 467 6.47 29.05 -19.45
CA LEU A 467 7.30 27.95 -19.00
C LEU A 467 8.77 28.30 -19.21
N SER A 468 9.61 28.06 -18.21
CA SER A 468 11.04 28.35 -18.34
C SER A 468 11.92 27.35 -17.61
N GLY A 469 13.16 27.16 -18.10
CA GLY A 469 14.21 26.39 -17.45
C GLY A 469 14.39 24.96 -17.98
N ASN A 470 14.48 23.97 -17.10
CA ASN A 470 14.69 22.56 -17.49
C ASN A 470 14.03 21.60 -16.51
N GLY A 471 13.58 20.46 -17.01
CA GLY A 471 12.95 19.45 -16.17
C GLY A 471 12.25 18.37 -16.94
N ASN A 472 11.50 17.55 -16.20
CA ASN A 472 10.82 16.37 -16.74
C ASN A 472 9.32 16.44 -16.48
N PHE A 473 8.53 16.07 -17.50
CA PHE A 473 7.09 15.86 -17.39
C PHE A 473 6.79 14.38 -17.59
N TYR A 474 6.09 13.78 -16.63
CA TYR A 474 5.60 12.40 -16.71
C TYR A 474 4.12 12.45 -17.03
N MET A 475 3.77 11.97 -18.22
CA MET A 475 2.42 12.08 -18.81
C MET A 475 1.88 10.71 -19.16
N ARG A 476 0.56 10.56 -19.05
CA ARG A 476 -0.17 9.35 -19.46
C ARG A 476 -0.84 9.59 -20.81
N THR A 477 -0.98 8.52 -21.58
CA THR A 477 -1.71 8.52 -22.84
C THR A 477 -2.62 7.29 -22.95
N ASP A 478 -3.71 7.46 -23.65
CA ASP A 478 -4.53 6.41 -24.24
C ASP A 478 -4.66 6.72 -25.73
N MET A 479 -3.66 6.26 -26.47
CA MET A 479 -3.58 6.57 -27.90
C MET A 479 -4.78 5.99 -28.66
N ALA A 480 -5.27 4.82 -28.25
CA ALA A 480 -6.40 4.17 -28.91
C ALA A 480 -7.71 4.97 -28.82
N ASN A 481 -7.87 5.75 -27.75
CA ASN A 481 -9.03 6.62 -27.51
C ASN A 481 -8.73 8.11 -27.74
N HIS A 482 -7.56 8.48 -28.26
CA HIS A 482 -7.12 9.85 -28.50
C HIS A 482 -7.17 10.74 -27.24
N GLN A 483 -6.75 10.20 -26.09
CA GLN A 483 -6.74 10.91 -24.81
C GLN A 483 -5.34 10.95 -24.24
N SER A 484 -4.99 12.08 -23.60
CA SER A 484 -3.69 12.24 -22.95
C SER A 484 -3.69 13.30 -21.86
N ASP A 485 -2.73 13.20 -20.97
CA ASP A 485 -2.27 14.34 -20.22
C ASP A 485 -1.65 15.35 -21.20
N GLN A 486 -1.84 16.66 -20.94
CA GLN A 486 -1.40 17.73 -21.83
C GLN A 486 -0.72 18.88 -21.07
N LEU A 487 0.30 19.46 -21.69
CA LEU A 487 0.91 20.71 -21.27
C LEU A 487 0.58 21.80 -22.28
N ASN A 488 -0.13 22.83 -21.83
CA ASN A 488 -0.51 23.97 -22.65
C ASN A 488 0.14 25.26 -22.12
N VAL A 489 1.14 25.78 -22.82
CA VAL A 489 1.77 27.04 -22.50
C VAL A 489 1.16 28.13 -23.39
N THR A 490 0.32 29.01 -22.84
CA THR A 490 -0.42 29.99 -23.62
C THR A 490 0.45 31.14 -24.15
N GLY A 491 1.60 31.40 -23.48
CA GLY A 491 2.60 32.40 -23.89
C GLY A 491 3.92 31.76 -24.26
N GLN A 492 5.02 32.29 -23.73
CA GLN A 492 6.37 31.85 -24.09
C GLN A 492 6.84 30.64 -23.30
N ALA A 493 7.42 29.67 -24.02
CA ALA A 493 8.14 28.56 -23.44
C ALA A 493 9.63 28.64 -23.81
N THR A 494 10.52 28.53 -22.81
CA THR A 494 11.98 28.63 -23.02
C THR A 494 12.70 27.55 -22.22
N GLY A 495 13.72 26.92 -22.79
CA GLY A 495 14.57 25.94 -22.15
C GLY A 495 14.36 24.48 -22.65
N ASP A 496 14.85 23.49 -21.90
CA ASP A 496 14.93 22.10 -22.34
C ASP A 496 14.14 21.17 -21.43
N PHE A 497 13.16 20.48 -22.00
CA PHE A 497 12.28 19.61 -21.23
C PHE A 497 12.22 18.19 -21.80
N LYS A 498 12.17 17.22 -20.91
CA LYS A 498 11.91 15.81 -21.28
C LYS A 498 10.49 15.42 -20.93
N ILE A 499 9.86 14.70 -21.86
CA ILE A 499 8.54 14.13 -21.67
C ILE A 499 8.70 12.61 -21.54
N PHE A 500 8.27 12.07 -20.43
CA PHE A 500 8.18 10.63 -20.20
C PHE A 500 6.72 10.21 -20.36
N VAL A 501 6.46 9.34 -21.30
CA VAL A 501 5.10 8.88 -21.63
C VAL A 501 4.88 7.44 -21.14
N THR A 502 3.72 7.22 -20.52
CA THR A 502 3.20 5.89 -20.22
C THR A 502 1.84 5.74 -20.88
N ASP A 503 1.71 4.79 -21.81
CA ASP A 503 0.46 4.53 -22.53
C ASP A 503 -0.30 3.34 -21.94
N THR A 504 -1.61 3.25 -22.19
CA THR A 504 -2.46 2.12 -21.80
C THR A 504 -2.07 0.82 -22.52
N GLY A 505 -1.34 0.93 -23.64
CA GLY A 505 -0.89 -0.18 -24.47
C GLY A 505 -1.94 -0.69 -25.46
N ALA A 506 -3.17 -0.14 -25.42
CA ALA A 506 -4.21 -0.48 -26.39
C ALA A 506 -3.76 -0.04 -27.80
N SER A 507 -4.01 -0.90 -28.79
CA SER A 507 -3.61 -0.63 -30.18
C SER A 507 -4.47 0.49 -30.78
N PRO A 508 -3.86 1.63 -31.20
CA PRO A 508 -4.56 2.72 -31.86
C PRO A 508 -4.87 2.38 -33.32
N ALA A 509 -5.69 3.20 -33.97
CA ALA A 509 -5.86 3.14 -35.41
C ALA A 509 -4.56 3.56 -36.11
N ALA A 510 -4.35 3.03 -37.32
CA ALA A 510 -3.12 3.26 -38.07
C ALA A 510 -2.93 4.75 -38.46
N GLY A 511 -1.75 5.29 -38.20
CA GLY A 511 -1.38 6.66 -38.54
C GLY A 511 -1.84 7.69 -37.51
N ASP A 512 -2.27 7.26 -36.33
CA ASP A 512 -2.69 8.15 -35.26
C ASP A 512 -1.52 8.94 -34.68
N SER A 513 -1.82 10.19 -34.33
CA SER A 513 -0.91 11.07 -33.58
C SER A 513 -1.67 11.82 -32.50
N LEU A 514 -1.01 12.12 -31.40
CA LEU A 514 -1.63 12.77 -30.24
C LEU A 514 -0.77 13.91 -29.74
N THR A 515 -1.31 15.12 -29.73
CA THR A 515 -0.59 16.29 -29.24
C THR A 515 -0.49 16.29 -27.73
N LEU A 516 0.73 16.35 -27.22
CA LEU A 516 1.04 16.38 -25.78
C LEU A 516 1.37 17.78 -25.29
N VAL A 517 2.04 18.59 -26.11
CA VAL A 517 2.48 19.93 -25.75
C VAL A 517 2.06 20.94 -26.81
N THR A 518 1.57 22.09 -26.35
CA THR A 518 1.37 23.26 -27.17
C THR A 518 1.98 24.47 -26.49
N THR A 519 2.57 25.41 -27.30
CA THR A 519 3.09 26.65 -26.76
C THR A 519 2.62 27.84 -27.62
N GLY A 520 2.50 29.04 -27.00
CA GLY A 520 2.19 30.26 -27.73
C GLY A 520 3.42 30.87 -28.43
N GLY A 521 4.61 30.30 -28.19
CA GLY A 521 5.87 30.75 -28.75
C GLY A 521 7.07 30.40 -27.87
N GLY A 522 8.25 30.98 -28.20
CA GLY A 522 9.48 30.71 -27.49
C GLY A 522 10.38 29.71 -28.20
N ASP A 523 11.49 29.35 -27.55
CA ASP A 523 12.54 28.48 -28.08
C ASP A 523 12.68 27.18 -27.28
N ALA A 524 11.66 26.81 -26.49
CA ALA A 524 11.72 25.60 -25.70
C ALA A 524 11.84 24.35 -26.60
N ALA A 525 12.74 23.44 -26.21
CA ALA A 525 12.89 22.14 -26.82
C ALA A 525 12.21 21.06 -25.92
N PHE A 526 11.40 20.23 -26.56
CA PHE A 526 10.80 19.07 -25.91
C PHE A 526 11.32 17.80 -26.57
N THR A 527 11.80 16.86 -25.75
CA THR A 527 12.32 15.57 -26.22
C THR A 527 11.70 14.43 -25.42
N LEU A 528 11.59 13.25 -26.04
CA LEU A 528 11.11 12.08 -25.33
C LEU A 528 12.19 11.55 -24.38
N GLY A 529 11.87 11.44 -23.09
CA GLY A 529 12.78 10.94 -22.06
C GLY A 529 12.76 9.43 -21.87
N ASN A 530 11.81 8.73 -22.51
CA ASN A 530 11.71 7.27 -22.48
C ASN A 530 12.99 6.62 -23.05
N ALA A 531 13.28 5.41 -22.58
CA ALA A 531 14.45 4.65 -23.05
C ALA A 531 14.43 4.50 -24.58
N GLY A 532 15.57 4.77 -25.21
CA GLY A 532 15.66 4.79 -26.67
C GLY A 532 14.96 5.93 -27.38
N GLY A 533 14.32 6.86 -26.65
CA GLY A 533 13.52 7.96 -27.25
C GLY A 533 12.22 7.46 -27.90
N VAL A 534 11.65 6.37 -27.43
CA VAL A 534 10.46 5.73 -27.99
C VAL A 534 9.46 5.34 -26.91
N VAL A 535 8.20 5.21 -27.31
CA VAL A 535 7.12 4.63 -26.49
C VAL A 535 6.51 3.45 -27.24
N ASP A 536 6.40 2.32 -26.58
CA ASP A 536 5.75 1.13 -27.13
C ASP A 536 4.23 1.26 -27.03
N ILE A 537 3.54 1.40 -28.15
CA ILE A 537 2.08 1.52 -28.20
C ILE A 537 1.53 0.60 -29.28
N GLY A 538 0.83 -0.43 -28.84
CA GLY A 538 0.28 -1.42 -29.77
C GLY A 538 1.35 -2.02 -30.66
N THR A 539 1.17 -1.93 -31.98
CA THR A 539 2.04 -2.57 -32.97
C THR A 539 3.38 -1.86 -33.16
N TYR A 540 3.41 -0.52 -33.05
CA TYR A 540 4.57 0.28 -33.45
C TYR A 540 5.17 1.07 -32.29
N GLU A 541 6.44 1.43 -32.44
CA GLU A 541 7.08 2.41 -31.60
C GLU A 541 6.61 3.82 -31.98
N TYR A 542 6.40 4.67 -30.98
CA TYR A 542 6.03 6.06 -31.15
C TYR A 542 7.17 6.98 -30.73
N THR A 543 7.33 8.08 -31.44
CA THR A 543 8.33 9.12 -31.15
C THR A 543 7.66 10.47 -30.96
N LEU A 544 8.30 11.36 -30.24
CA LEU A 544 7.82 12.74 -30.11
C LEU A 544 8.25 13.54 -31.33
N LEU A 545 7.29 14.05 -32.10
CA LEU A 545 7.49 14.85 -33.31
C LEU A 545 7.22 16.33 -33.00
N ASP A 546 8.18 17.19 -33.34
CA ASP A 546 7.96 18.63 -33.44
C ASP A 546 7.20 18.92 -34.74
N ASN A 547 5.97 19.41 -34.64
CA ASN A 547 5.15 19.72 -35.80
C ASN A 547 5.51 21.05 -36.48
N GLY A 548 6.50 21.81 -35.94
CA GLY A 548 6.97 23.09 -36.49
C GLY A 548 6.01 24.27 -36.30
N ASN A 549 4.89 24.07 -35.57
CA ASN A 549 3.88 25.07 -35.27
C ASN A 549 3.67 25.28 -33.77
N HIS A 550 4.74 25.21 -33.01
CA HIS A 550 4.74 25.29 -31.57
C HIS A 550 3.90 24.17 -30.88
N SER A 551 3.86 23.01 -31.49
CA SER A 551 3.24 21.83 -30.91
C SER A 551 4.08 20.55 -31.08
N TRP A 552 4.02 19.66 -30.11
CA TRP A 552 4.71 18.36 -30.10
C TRP A 552 3.69 17.26 -29.93
N SER A 553 3.78 16.30 -30.85
CA SER A 553 2.85 15.16 -30.87
C SER A 553 3.60 13.86 -30.78
N LEU A 554 3.02 12.89 -30.07
CA LEU A 554 3.41 11.49 -30.15
C LEU A 554 2.92 10.93 -31.47
N ALA A 555 3.82 10.46 -32.32
CA ALA A 555 3.52 10.01 -33.67
C ALA A 555 4.07 8.60 -33.94
N GLU A 556 3.32 7.81 -34.70
CA GLU A 556 3.63 6.44 -35.08
C GLU A 556 4.92 6.37 -35.93
N ASN A 557 5.86 5.50 -35.58
CA ASN A 557 7.01 5.15 -36.39
C ASN A 557 6.81 3.78 -37.06
N ARG A 558 6.22 3.76 -38.24
CA ARG A 558 5.94 2.54 -38.97
C ARG A 558 7.15 1.75 -39.43
N ALA A 559 8.34 2.32 -39.37
CA ALA A 559 9.56 1.62 -39.68
C ALA A 559 10.01 0.69 -38.54
N GLN A 560 9.43 0.82 -37.35
CA GLN A 560 9.84 0.06 -36.17
C GLN A 560 8.61 -0.48 -35.42
N ILE A 561 8.50 -1.81 -35.40
CA ILE A 561 7.50 -2.49 -34.55
C ILE A 561 8.02 -2.60 -33.11
N THR A 562 7.11 -2.64 -32.15
CA THR A 562 7.49 -2.79 -30.74
C THR A 562 8.14 -4.13 -30.44
N PRO A 563 8.97 -4.24 -29.40
CA PRO A 563 9.50 -5.54 -28.95
C PRO A 563 8.38 -6.54 -28.68
N SER A 564 7.29 -6.11 -28.05
CA SER A 564 6.14 -7.00 -27.79
C SER A 564 5.50 -7.54 -29.07
N THR A 565 5.37 -6.73 -30.11
CA THR A 565 4.88 -7.18 -31.43
C THR A 565 5.83 -8.17 -32.06
N THR A 566 7.13 -7.89 -32.03
CA THR A 566 8.17 -8.80 -32.54
C THR A 566 8.09 -10.16 -31.83
N ASP A 567 7.99 -10.18 -30.52
CA ASP A 567 7.96 -11.40 -29.73
C ASP A 567 6.68 -12.22 -29.99
N VAL A 568 5.53 -11.56 -30.16
CA VAL A 568 4.28 -12.22 -30.56
C VAL A 568 4.42 -12.90 -31.93
N LEU A 569 5.02 -12.21 -32.91
CA LEU A 569 5.26 -12.78 -34.23
C LEU A 569 6.24 -13.96 -34.18
N ASN A 570 7.29 -13.87 -33.37
CA ASN A 570 8.25 -14.94 -33.18
C ASN A 570 7.63 -16.17 -32.51
N MET A 571 6.72 -16.00 -31.54
CA MET A 571 5.99 -17.12 -30.94
C MET A 571 5.14 -17.88 -31.95
N ALA A 572 4.47 -17.17 -32.87
CA ALA A 572 3.71 -17.81 -33.93
C ALA A 572 4.61 -18.61 -34.88
N ALA A 573 5.84 -18.16 -35.16
CA ALA A 573 6.80 -18.84 -35.98
C ALA A 573 7.47 -20.05 -35.29
N ALA A 574 7.43 -20.14 -33.96
CA ALA A 574 8.06 -21.22 -33.20
C ALA A 574 7.27 -22.54 -33.25
N GLN A 575 5.96 -22.50 -33.34
CA GLN A 575 5.10 -23.70 -33.31
C GLN A 575 5.34 -24.68 -34.49
N PRO A 576 5.51 -24.23 -35.73
CA PRO A 576 5.87 -25.12 -36.84
C PRO A 576 7.15 -25.91 -36.61
N LEU A 577 8.14 -25.33 -35.96
CA LEU A 577 9.41 -26.00 -35.68
C LEU A 577 9.24 -27.10 -34.62
N VAL A 578 8.33 -26.91 -33.67
CA VAL A 578 7.94 -27.96 -32.72
C VAL A 578 7.26 -29.10 -33.46
N PHE A 579 6.28 -28.78 -34.34
CA PHE A 579 5.58 -29.76 -35.13
C PHE A 579 6.57 -30.61 -35.97
N ASP A 580 7.53 -29.97 -36.65
CA ASP A 580 8.52 -30.65 -37.49
C ASP A 580 9.43 -31.58 -36.67
N ALA A 581 9.96 -31.11 -35.55
CA ALA A 581 10.85 -31.92 -34.70
C ALA A 581 10.13 -33.18 -34.14
N GLU A 582 8.87 -33.04 -33.77
CA GLU A 582 8.04 -34.18 -33.34
C GLU A 582 7.72 -35.13 -34.50
N LEU A 583 7.42 -34.60 -35.69
CA LEU A 583 7.20 -35.40 -36.91
C LEU A 583 8.45 -36.20 -37.28
N ASP A 584 9.64 -35.60 -37.16
CA ASP A 584 10.88 -36.25 -37.50
C ASP A 584 11.16 -37.52 -36.69
N THR A 585 10.74 -37.55 -35.39
CA THR A 585 10.83 -38.77 -34.58
C THR A 585 10.08 -39.97 -35.17
N VAL A 586 8.93 -39.69 -35.78
CA VAL A 586 8.10 -40.71 -36.42
C VAL A 586 8.64 -41.10 -37.80
N ARG A 587 9.18 -40.11 -38.56
CA ARG A 587 9.89 -40.36 -39.85
C ARG A 587 11.12 -41.23 -39.63
N GLU A 588 11.91 -40.94 -38.59
CA GLU A 588 13.06 -41.78 -38.19
C GLU A 588 12.62 -43.19 -37.83
N ARG A 589 11.53 -43.34 -37.06
CA ARG A 589 10.97 -44.66 -36.78
C ARG A 589 10.61 -45.42 -38.05
N LEU A 590 9.80 -44.80 -38.91
CA LEU A 590 9.43 -45.42 -40.21
C LEU A 590 10.63 -45.78 -41.08
N GLY A 591 11.66 -44.92 -41.06
CA GLY A 591 12.95 -45.17 -41.74
C GLY A 591 13.68 -46.36 -41.16
N SER A 592 13.82 -46.49 -39.84
CA SER A 592 14.59 -47.51 -39.14
C SER A 592 13.99 -48.89 -39.21
N VAL A 593 12.67 -49.02 -39.41
CA VAL A 593 12.02 -50.32 -39.46
C VAL A 593 11.83 -50.87 -40.87
N LYS A 594 12.30 -50.17 -41.88
CA LYS A 594 12.20 -50.65 -43.27
C LYS A 594 13.11 -51.90 -43.46
N GLY A 595 12.51 -52.97 -43.91
CA GLY A 595 13.20 -54.28 -44.14
C GLY A 595 13.42 -55.10 -42.86
N VAL A 596 12.99 -54.63 -41.68
CA VAL A 596 13.11 -55.32 -40.40
C VAL A 596 11.84 -56.14 -40.13
N ASN A 597 12.00 -57.41 -39.73
CA ASN A 597 10.88 -58.31 -39.47
C ASN A 597 10.55 -58.30 -37.95
N TYR A 598 9.34 -57.93 -37.60
CA TYR A 598 8.79 -57.97 -36.24
C TYR A 598 7.23 -57.97 -36.27
N ASP A 599 6.57 -58.42 -35.23
CA ASP A 599 5.10 -58.45 -35.18
C ASP A 599 4.57 -57.15 -34.59
N THR A 600 4.96 -56.83 -33.34
CA THR A 600 4.60 -55.63 -32.64
C THR A 600 5.79 -55.09 -31.85
N ALA A 601 6.01 -53.81 -31.90
CA ALA A 601 7.10 -53.16 -31.16
C ALA A 601 6.62 -51.87 -30.47
N MET A 602 7.13 -51.63 -29.31
CA MET A 602 7.09 -50.31 -28.66
C MET A 602 8.42 -49.60 -28.95
N TRP A 603 8.32 -48.29 -29.08
CA TRP A 603 9.52 -47.47 -29.36
C TRP A 603 9.43 -46.14 -28.60
N SER A 604 10.55 -45.52 -28.42
CA SER A 604 10.66 -44.16 -27.88
C SER A 604 11.75 -43.39 -28.64
N SER A 605 11.56 -42.12 -28.83
CA SER A 605 12.53 -41.19 -29.40
C SER A 605 12.60 -39.91 -28.60
N ALA A 606 13.80 -39.46 -28.27
CA ALA A 606 14.04 -38.20 -27.59
C ALA A 606 14.27 -37.08 -28.59
N ILE A 607 13.73 -35.91 -28.32
CA ILE A 607 13.94 -34.71 -29.11
C ILE A 607 14.92 -33.82 -28.33
N ASN A 608 15.95 -33.34 -29.01
CA ASN A 608 16.83 -32.30 -28.49
C ASN A 608 17.38 -31.50 -29.68
N THR A 609 16.76 -30.37 -29.96
CA THR A 609 17.07 -29.55 -31.13
C THR A 609 17.24 -28.11 -30.74
N ARG A 610 18.19 -27.41 -31.34
CA ARG A 610 18.39 -25.97 -31.21
C ARG A 610 18.23 -25.31 -32.57
N ASN A 611 17.34 -24.35 -32.66
CA ASN A 611 17.06 -23.58 -33.86
C ASN A 611 17.45 -22.12 -33.66
N ASN A 612 18.09 -21.50 -34.63
CA ASN A 612 18.29 -20.07 -34.73
C ASN A 612 17.45 -19.57 -35.91
N VAL A 613 16.49 -18.74 -35.65
CA VAL A 613 15.49 -18.31 -36.64
C VAL A 613 15.59 -16.81 -36.81
N THR A 614 15.59 -16.37 -38.05
CA THR A 614 15.39 -14.97 -38.43
C THR A 614 14.07 -14.84 -39.19
N THR A 615 13.31 -13.81 -38.92
CA THR A 615 12.03 -13.54 -39.56
C THR A 615 12.09 -12.24 -40.37
N ASP A 616 11.31 -12.14 -41.43
CA ASP A 616 11.19 -10.91 -42.22
C ASP A 616 10.57 -9.74 -41.46
N ALA A 617 9.98 -10.00 -40.30
CA ALA A 617 9.45 -8.98 -39.38
C ALA A 617 10.55 -8.23 -38.59
N GLY A 618 11.84 -8.56 -38.86
CA GLY A 618 12.99 -7.76 -38.38
C GLY A 618 13.57 -8.15 -37.04
N ALA A 619 13.18 -9.29 -36.44
CA ALA A 619 13.86 -9.86 -35.29
C ALA A 619 13.85 -11.39 -35.38
N GLY A 620 14.85 -11.99 -34.76
CA GLY A 620 15.02 -13.44 -34.67
C GLY A 620 14.75 -13.95 -33.26
N PHE A 621 14.91 -15.27 -33.13
CA PHE A 621 14.86 -15.95 -31.86
C PHE A 621 15.71 -17.24 -31.89
N GLU A 622 16.18 -17.61 -30.72
CA GLU A 622 16.74 -18.93 -30.47
C GLU A 622 15.68 -19.81 -29.81
N GLN A 623 15.54 -21.05 -30.31
CA GLN A 623 14.67 -22.08 -29.77
C GLN A 623 15.44 -23.29 -29.34
N THR A 624 15.33 -23.72 -28.10
CA THR A 624 15.80 -25.01 -27.62
C THR A 624 14.64 -25.92 -27.34
N LEU A 625 14.48 -26.97 -28.10
CA LEU A 625 13.39 -27.92 -28.00
C LEU A 625 13.87 -29.24 -27.41
N THR A 626 13.21 -29.69 -26.34
CA THR A 626 13.44 -30.99 -25.71
C THR A 626 12.13 -31.76 -25.64
N GLY A 627 12.15 -33.08 -25.84
CA GLY A 627 10.92 -33.83 -25.80
C GLY A 627 11.11 -35.33 -25.82
N LEU A 628 10.01 -36.04 -25.70
CA LEU A 628 9.94 -37.51 -25.77
C LEU A 628 8.71 -37.92 -26.55
N THR A 629 8.90 -38.75 -27.54
CA THR A 629 7.83 -39.41 -28.29
C THR A 629 7.83 -40.91 -27.97
N LEU A 630 6.66 -41.44 -27.68
CA LEU A 630 6.43 -42.87 -27.45
C LEU A 630 5.44 -43.41 -28.44
N GLY A 631 5.70 -44.59 -28.99
CA GLY A 631 4.77 -45.19 -29.92
C GLY A 631 4.72 -46.71 -29.84
N ILE A 632 3.72 -47.25 -30.50
CA ILE A 632 3.51 -48.69 -30.69
C ILE A 632 3.12 -48.94 -32.14
N ASP A 633 3.74 -49.90 -32.76
CA ASP A 633 3.39 -50.29 -34.11
C ASP A 633 3.36 -51.81 -34.30
N SER A 634 2.64 -52.24 -35.34
CA SER A 634 2.61 -53.61 -35.75
C SER A 634 2.89 -53.71 -37.25
N ARG A 635 3.66 -54.72 -37.63
CA ARG A 635 4.05 -55.03 -39.03
C ARG A 635 3.30 -56.25 -39.48
N PHE A 636 2.75 -56.15 -40.68
CA PHE A 636 2.02 -57.22 -41.36
C PHE A 636 2.73 -57.51 -42.67
N SER A 637 3.42 -58.64 -42.73
CA SER A 637 4.17 -59.06 -43.92
C SER A 637 3.37 -60.03 -44.74
N ARG A 638 3.39 -59.87 -46.11
CA ARG A 638 2.86 -60.74 -47.09
C ARG A 638 4.00 -61.12 -48.07
N GLU A 639 3.75 -62.02 -48.99
CA GLU A 639 4.81 -62.56 -49.88
C GLU A 639 5.63 -61.47 -50.57
N GLU A 640 5.07 -60.42 -51.08
CA GLU A 640 5.76 -59.31 -51.79
C GLU A 640 5.71 -57.95 -51.12
N THR A 641 4.92 -57.80 -50.09
CA THR A 641 4.70 -56.50 -49.43
C THR A 641 4.66 -56.57 -47.93
N SER A 642 5.02 -55.49 -47.26
CA SER A 642 4.78 -55.33 -45.83
C SER A 642 4.10 -53.98 -45.49
N THR A 643 3.30 -53.97 -44.48
CA THR A 643 2.62 -52.79 -44.04
C THR A 643 2.88 -52.59 -42.54
N ILE A 644 3.20 -51.39 -42.14
CA ILE A 644 3.37 -50.96 -40.76
C ILE A 644 2.19 -50.06 -40.44
N ARG A 645 1.64 -50.17 -39.20
CA ARG A 645 0.63 -49.28 -38.69
C ARG A 645 0.94 -49.00 -37.23
N GLY A 646 0.95 -47.73 -36.83
CA GLY A 646 1.31 -47.35 -35.49
C GLY A 646 0.53 -46.15 -34.98
N LEU A 647 0.52 -46.02 -33.68
CA LEU A 647 0.06 -44.88 -32.95
C LEU A 647 1.22 -44.31 -32.14
N PHE A 648 1.21 -43.02 -31.91
CA PHE A 648 2.21 -42.38 -31.06
C PHE A 648 1.57 -41.25 -30.27
N PHE A 649 2.18 -40.92 -29.14
CA PHE A 649 1.96 -39.71 -28.40
C PHE A 649 3.29 -39.15 -27.92
N GLY A 650 3.34 -37.83 -27.70
CA GLY A 650 4.56 -37.17 -27.28
C GLY A 650 4.28 -35.94 -26.42
N TYR A 651 5.32 -35.55 -25.71
CA TYR A 651 5.39 -34.27 -25.03
C TYR A 651 6.72 -33.62 -25.40
N SER A 652 6.65 -32.35 -25.73
CA SER A 652 7.83 -31.54 -25.95
C SER A 652 7.73 -30.18 -25.30
N HIS A 653 8.87 -29.66 -24.85
CA HIS A 653 9.04 -28.37 -24.25
C HIS A 653 10.04 -27.56 -25.04
N SER A 654 9.68 -26.36 -25.40
CA SER A 654 10.48 -25.42 -26.16
C SER A 654 10.76 -24.16 -25.36
N ASP A 655 12.03 -23.90 -25.05
CA ASP A 655 12.48 -22.61 -24.53
C ASP A 655 12.87 -21.69 -25.69
N ILE A 656 12.38 -20.46 -25.69
CA ILE A 656 12.59 -19.47 -26.73
C ILE A 656 13.20 -18.21 -26.13
N GLY A 657 14.34 -17.78 -26.67
CA GLY A 657 14.96 -16.50 -26.36
C GLY A 657 14.81 -15.54 -27.54
N PHE A 658 14.23 -14.37 -27.33
CA PHE A 658 14.02 -13.36 -28.37
C PHE A 658 15.21 -12.41 -28.50
N ASP A 659 15.60 -12.06 -29.71
CA ASP A 659 16.77 -11.20 -29.98
C ASP A 659 16.62 -9.79 -29.41
N ARG A 660 15.40 -9.25 -29.35
CA ARG A 660 15.11 -7.93 -28.73
C ARG A 660 14.98 -7.99 -27.20
N GLY A 661 15.24 -9.14 -26.60
CA GLY A 661 15.10 -9.43 -25.19
C GLY A 661 13.70 -9.93 -24.87
N GLY A 662 13.58 -10.71 -23.82
CA GLY A 662 12.37 -11.46 -23.51
C GLY A 662 12.53 -12.94 -23.78
N LYS A 663 11.50 -13.71 -23.53
CA LYS A 663 11.52 -15.17 -23.68
C LYS A 663 10.09 -15.72 -23.81
N GLY A 664 10.00 -16.88 -24.46
CA GLY A 664 8.76 -17.62 -24.57
C GLY A 664 8.96 -19.09 -24.30
N ASN A 665 7.88 -19.79 -24.03
CA ASN A 665 7.87 -21.23 -23.87
C ASN A 665 6.69 -21.80 -24.66
N VAL A 666 6.90 -22.99 -25.27
CA VAL A 666 5.85 -23.78 -25.90
C VAL A 666 5.89 -25.18 -25.34
N ASP A 667 4.85 -25.56 -24.62
CA ASP A 667 4.60 -26.95 -24.24
C ASP A 667 3.68 -27.61 -25.27
N SER A 668 4.12 -28.69 -25.92
CA SER A 668 3.35 -29.42 -26.91
C SER A 668 2.94 -30.79 -26.40
N TYR A 669 1.68 -31.13 -26.60
CA TYR A 669 1.12 -32.45 -26.40
C TYR A 669 0.64 -32.96 -27.74
N THR A 670 1.30 -34.00 -28.29
CA THR A 670 1.02 -34.56 -29.60
C THR A 670 0.39 -35.95 -29.52
N LEU A 671 -0.54 -36.22 -30.41
CA LEU A 671 -1.14 -37.52 -30.62
C LEU A 671 -1.23 -37.77 -32.12
N GLY A 672 -0.81 -38.94 -32.59
CA GLY A 672 -0.90 -39.23 -33.99
C GLY A 672 -0.90 -40.71 -34.36
N ALA A 673 -1.08 -40.94 -35.63
CA ALA A 673 -1.06 -42.26 -36.25
C ALA A 673 -0.20 -42.22 -37.48
N TYR A 674 0.43 -43.36 -37.81
CA TYR A 674 1.20 -43.52 -39.02
C TYR A 674 0.96 -44.89 -39.67
N ALA A 675 1.19 -44.92 -40.98
CA ALA A 675 1.21 -46.16 -41.73
C ALA A 675 2.30 -46.11 -42.79
N GLY A 676 2.99 -47.23 -42.97
CA GLY A 676 4.00 -47.43 -44.00
C GLY A 676 3.63 -48.64 -44.85
N TRP A 677 3.87 -48.55 -46.15
CA TRP A 677 3.78 -49.65 -47.08
C TRP A 677 5.12 -49.82 -47.82
N GLU A 678 5.63 -51.02 -47.87
CA GLU A 678 6.90 -51.34 -48.48
C GLU A 678 6.73 -52.56 -49.41
N HIS A 679 7.30 -52.54 -50.61
CA HIS A 679 7.32 -53.64 -51.55
C HIS A 679 8.74 -54.23 -51.64
N GLN A 680 8.87 -55.54 -51.93
CA GLN A 680 10.17 -56.20 -51.94
C GLN A 680 11.14 -55.57 -52.95
N ASN A 681 10.64 -54.92 -53.99
CA ASN A 681 11.53 -54.24 -54.99
C ASN A 681 12.16 -52.93 -54.42
N GLY A 682 11.85 -52.55 -53.25
CA GLY A 682 12.36 -51.34 -52.57
C GLY A 682 11.44 -50.12 -52.63
N ALA A 683 10.33 -50.15 -53.38
CA ALA A 683 9.36 -49.03 -53.34
C ALA A 683 8.61 -48.93 -52.01
N TYR A 684 8.40 -47.71 -51.52
CA TYR A 684 7.67 -47.47 -50.23
C TYR A 684 6.84 -46.24 -50.32
N VAL A 685 5.84 -46.19 -49.43
CA VAL A 685 5.01 -45.02 -49.12
C VAL A 685 4.74 -44.99 -47.61
N ASP A 686 5.06 -43.87 -46.98
CA ASP A 686 4.81 -43.61 -45.61
C ASP A 686 3.83 -42.46 -45.44
N GLY A 687 2.94 -42.54 -44.45
CA GLY A 687 1.99 -41.50 -44.13
C GLY A 687 1.91 -41.31 -42.64
N VAL A 688 1.85 -40.06 -42.19
CA VAL A 688 1.70 -39.68 -40.79
C VAL A 688 0.61 -38.63 -40.67
N VAL A 689 -0.25 -38.76 -39.71
CA VAL A 689 -1.21 -37.71 -39.30
C VAL A 689 -1.05 -37.48 -37.80
N LYS A 690 -1.04 -36.20 -37.41
CA LYS A 690 -0.93 -35.84 -35.97
C LYS A 690 -1.74 -34.61 -35.65
N VAL A 691 -2.14 -34.51 -34.39
CA VAL A 691 -2.77 -33.36 -33.81
C VAL A 691 -1.97 -32.95 -32.57
N ASP A 692 -1.86 -31.66 -32.37
CA ASP A 692 -1.06 -31.06 -31.31
C ASP A 692 -1.91 -30.07 -30.51
N ARG A 693 -1.61 -29.99 -29.22
CA ARG A 693 -2.06 -28.90 -28.36
C ARG A 693 -0.84 -28.18 -27.82
N PHE A 694 -0.75 -26.91 -28.13
CA PHE A 694 0.33 -26.03 -27.69
C PHE A 694 -0.17 -25.15 -26.55
N ALA A 695 0.54 -25.15 -25.42
CA ALA A 695 0.40 -24.18 -24.35
C ALA A 695 1.57 -23.19 -24.46
N ASN A 696 1.25 -21.93 -24.71
CA ASN A 696 2.21 -20.90 -25.04
C ASN A 696 2.28 -19.87 -23.94
N THR A 697 3.49 -19.52 -23.50
CA THR A 697 3.73 -18.43 -22.55
C THR A 697 4.74 -17.47 -23.16
N ILE A 698 4.49 -16.17 -23.04
CA ILE A 698 5.33 -15.12 -23.59
C ILE A 698 5.65 -14.07 -22.54
N HIS A 699 6.90 -13.67 -22.46
CA HIS A 699 7.43 -12.60 -21.61
C HIS A 699 8.24 -11.64 -22.48
N CYS A 700 7.59 -10.57 -22.95
CA CYS A 700 8.22 -9.58 -23.81
C CYS A 700 8.95 -8.54 -22.97
N LYS A 701 10.15 -8.18 -23.34
CA LYS A 701 10.87 -7.07 -22.74
C LYS A 701 10.57 -5.80 -23.53
N MET A 702 9.87 -4.86 -22.90
CA MET A 702 9.52 -3.57 -23.52
C MET A 702 10.74 -2.64 -23.63
N SER A 703 10.66 -1.64 -24.49
CA SER A 703 11.71 -0.62 -24.71
C SER A 703 12.05 0.16 -23.43
N ASN A 704 11.10 0.33 -22.52
CA ASN A 704 11.31 0.96 -21.22
C ASN A 704 11.93 0.02 -20.15
N GLY A 705 12.23 -1.24 -20.53
CA GLY A 705 12.78 -2.26 -19.63
C GLY A 705 11.76 -3.04 -18.81
N ALA A 706 10.47 -2.66 -18.83
CA ALA A 706 9.40 -3.43 -18.21
C ALA A 706 9.16 -4.74 -18.98
N THR A 707 8.44 -5.68 -18.38
CA THR A 707 8.06 -6.95 -18.99
C THR A 707 6.56 -7.00 -19.19
N ALA A 708 6.12 -7.29 -20.42
CA ALA A 708 4.74 -7.65 -20.74
C ALA A 708 4.64 -9.17 -20.87
N PHE A 709 3.58 -9.77 -20.34
CA PHE A 709 3.37 -11.23 -20.37
C PHE A 709 1.98 -11.57 -20.85
N GLY A 710 1.91 -12.74 -21.51
CA GLY A 710 0.65 -13.32 -21.94
C GLY A 710 0.79 -14.84 -22.06
N ASP A 711 -0.33 -15.52 -22.03
CA ASP A 711 -0.44 -16.95 -22.24
C ASP A 711 -1.64 -17.25 -23.12
N TYR A 712 -1.48 -18.24 -23.96
CA TYR A 712 -2.55 -18.71 -24.85
C TYR A 712 -2.36 -20.17 -25.21
N ASN A 713 -3.44 -20.83 -25.62
CA ASN A 713 -3.41 -22.19 -26.11
C ASN A 713 -3.82 -22.24 -27.57
N SER A 714 -3.12 -23.01 -28.38
CA SER A 714 -3.49 -23.26 -29.76
C SER A 714 -3.53 -24.76 -30.05
N ASN A 715 -4.30 -25.16 -31.05
CA ASN A 715 -4.38 -26.53 -31.53
C ASN A 715 -3.80 -26.60 -32.95
N GLY A 716 -2.96 -27.61 -33.15
CA GLY A 716 -2.38 -27.88 -34.44
C GLY A 716 -2.88 -29.19 -35.04
N ALA A 717 -2.86 -29.28 -36.36
CA ALA A 717 -3.09 -30.51 -37.08
C ALA A 717 -2.20 -30.59 -38.31
N GLY A 718 -1.64 -31.75 -38.58
CA GLY A 718 -0.82 -31.91 -39.75
C GLY A 718 -0.77 -33.33 -40.29
N ALA A 719 -0.34 -33.41 -41.52
CA ALA A 719 -0.14 -34.64 -42.22
C ALA A 719 1.17 -34.63 -43.04
N HIS A 720 1.78 -35.76 -43.12
CA HIS A 720 3.01 -35.99 -43.90
C HIS A 720 2.81 -37.23 -44.77
N VAL A 721 3.27 -37.16 -46.01
CA VAL A 721 3.35 -38.29 -46.91
C VAL A 721 4.74 -38.30 -47.54
N GLU A 722 5.44 -39.44 -47.49
CA GLU A 722 6.74 -39.66 -48.09
C GLU A 722 6.62 -40.87 -49.02
N SER A 723 7.17 -40.78 -50.21
CA SER A 723 7.26 -41.89 -51.17
C SER A 723 8.66 -41.95 -51.73
N GLY A 724 9.21 -43.15 -51.83
CA GLY A 724 10.57 -43.31 -52.25
C GLY A 724 10.88 -44.73 -52.72
N PHE A 725 12.14 -44.94 -52.98
CA PHE A 725 12.65 -46.20 -53.39
C PHE A 725 13.92 -46.55 -52.62
N ARG A 726 13.99 -47.72 -52.00
CA ARG A 726 15.14 -48.18 -51.23
C ARG A 726 15.99 -49.10 -52.07
N TRP A 727 17.19 -48.68 -52.38
CA TRP A 727 18.18 -49.47 -53.14
C TRP A 727 19.28 -49.95 -52.21
N VAL A 728 19.44 -51.25 -52.10
CA VAL A 728 20.46 -51.84 -51.20
C VAL A 728 21.53 -52.53 -52.12
N ASP A 729 22.79 -52.12 -51.97
CA ASP A 729 23.93 -52.72 -52.64
C ASP A 729 25.02 -53.06 -51.61
N GLY A 730 25.11 -54.32 -51.26
CA GLY A 730 26.04 -54.80 -50.23
C GLY A 730 25.72 -54.24 -48.86
N LEU A 731 26.65 -53.46 -48.30
CA LEU A 731 26.50 -52.82 -47.02
C LEU A 731 25.89 -51.41 -47.14
N TRP A 732 25.66 -50.89 -48.34
CA TRP A 732 25.13 -49.58 -48.60
C TRP A 732 23.60 -49.61 -48.89
N SER A 733 22.88 -48.66 -48.34
CA SER A 733 21.49 -48.42 -48.71
C SER A 733 21.33 -46.97 -49.14
N VAL A 734 20.72 -46.76 -50.33
CA VAL A 734 20.41 -45.44 -50.87
C VAL A 734 18.92 -45.35 -51.08
N ARG A 735 18.31 -44.26 -50.51
CA ARG A 735 16.86 -44.09 -50.51
C ARG A 735 16.47 -42.66 -50.94
N PRO A 736 16.34 -42.47 -52.29
CA PRO A 736 15.76 -41.26 -52.82
C PRO A 736 14.25 -41.17 -52.43
N TYR A 737 13.76 -39.98 -52.05
CA TYR A 737 12.38 -39.78 -51.65
C TYR A 737 11.82 -38.43 -52.12
N LEU A 738 10.52 -38.35 -52.20
CA LEU A 738 9.71 -37.16 -52.31
C LEU A 738 8.74 -37.15 -51.15
N ALA A 739 8.63 -36.02 -50.47
CA ALA A 739 7.74 -35.87 -49.33
C ALA A 739 6.91 -34.57 -49.40
N PHE A 740 5.72 -34.64 -48.86
CA PHE A 740 4.81 -33.52 -48.74
C PHE A 740 4.36 -33.45 -47.29
N THR A 741 4.48 -32.25 -46.65
CA THR A 741 4.05 -31.98 -45.29
C THR A 741 3.14 -30.81 -45.29
N GLY A 742 1.97 -30.98 -44.69
CA GLY A 742 0.99 -29.91 -44.43
C GLY A 742 0.75 -29.76 -42.92
N PHE A 743 0.76 -28.51 -42.44
CA PHE A 743 0.50 -28.21 -41.06
C PHE A 743 -0.37 -26.95 -40.96
N THR A 744 -1.27 -26.90 -39.99
CA THR A 744 -2.05 -25.73 -39.68
C THR A 744 -2.31 -25.65 -38.18
N THR A 745 -2.30 -24.43 -37.64
CA THR A 745 -2.79 -24.14 -36.27
C THR A 745 -4.03 -23.25 -36.34
N ASP A 746 -4.87 -23.33 -35.32
CA ASP A 746 -5.96 -22.37 -35.12
C ASP A 746 -5.39 -20.98 -34.75
N GLY A 747 -6.11 -19.93 -35.15
CA GLY A 747 -5.82 -18.56 -34.74
C GLY A 747 -6.17 -18.32 -33.27
N GLN A 748 -5.45 -17.39 -32.63
CA GLN A 748 -5.66 -17.04 -31.23
C GLN A 748 -5.68 -15.53 -31.05
N ASP A 749 -6.60 -15.08 -30.20
CA ASP A 749 -6.76 -13.68 -29.79
C ASP A 749 -6.52 -13.61 -28.29
N TYR A 750 -5.54 -12.84 -27.85
CA TYR A 750 -5.20 -12.67 -26.45
C TYR A 750 -4.64 -11.28 -26.17
N THR A 751 -4.62 -10.88 -24.90
CA THR A 751 -4.12 -9.56 -24.48
C THR A 751 -2.91 -9.74 -23.57
N LEU A 752 -1.84 -9.03 -23.87
CA LEU A 752 -0.66 -8.93 -22.99
C LEU A 752 -0.95 -8.04 -21.78
N SER A 753 -0.19 -8.24 -20.71
CA SER A 753 -0.36 -7.47 -19.46
C SER A 753 -0.14 -5.97 -19.58
N ASN A 754 0.50 -5.50 -20.66
CA ASN A 754 0.67 -4.08 -21.00
C ASN A 754 -0.52 -3.49 -21.80
N GLY A 755 -1.60 -4.24 -21.99
CA GLY A 755 -2.80 -3.80 -22.74
C GLY A 755 -2.77 -4.08 -24.24
N MET A 756 -1.63 -4.50 -24.81
CA MET A 756 -1.54 -4.84 -26.23
C MET A 756 -2.39 -6.06 -26.56
N ARG A 757 -3.28 -5.94 -27.52
CA ARG A 757 -4.06 -7.05 -28.07
C ARG A 757 -3.30 -7.70 -29.21
N ALA A 758 -3.11 -9.02 -29.14
CA ALA A 758 -2.51 -9.84 -30.16
C ALA A 758 -3.60 -10.69 -30.83
N ASP A 759 -3.75 -10.54 -32.14
CA ASP A 759 -4.61 -11.37 -32.99
C ASP A 759 -3.68 -12.16 -33.94
N VAL A 760 -3.43 -13.41 -33.58
CA VAL A 760 -2.58 -14.32 -34.36
C VAL A 760 -3.49 -15.18 -35.23
N GLY A 761 -3.46 -14.94 -36.52
CA GLY A 761 -4.19 -15.72 -37.47
C GLY A 761 -3.76 -17.19 -37.55
N ASN A 762 -4.49 -18.01 -38.33
CA ASN A 762 -4.13 -19.41 -38.55
C ASN A 762 -2.77 -19.53 -39.23
N THR A 763 -1.84 -20.21 -38.59
CA THR A 763 -0.56 -20.56 -39.24
C THR A 763 -0.78 -21.73 -40.17
N ARG A 764 -0.27 -21.65 -41.41
CA ARG A 764 -0.39 -22.70 -42.40
C ARG A 764 0.96 -22.90 -43.10
N ILE A 765 1.40 -24.14 -43.14
CA ILE A 765 2.60 -24.52 -43.85
C ILE A 765 2.28 -25.67 -44.83
N LEU A 766 2.78 -25.54 -46.03
CA LEU A 766 2.85 -26.62 -47.00
C LEU A 766 4.26 -26.71 -47.53
N ARG A 767 4.90 -27.86 -47.30
CA ARG A 767 6.29 -28.10 -47.65
C ARG A 767 6.38 -29.31 -48.59
N ALA A 768 7.14 -29.18 -49.68
CA ALA A 768 7.54 -30.26 -50.55
C ALA A 768 9.04 -30.46 -50.40
N GLU A 769 9.47 -31.69 -50.23
CA GLU A 769 10.85 -32.07 -50.07
C GLU A 769 11.24 -33.13 -51.11
N ALA A 770 12.45 -33.01 -51.68
CA ALA A 770 13.09 -34.05 -52.43
C ALA A 770 14.45 -34.31 -51.79
N GLY A 771 14.71 -35.55 -51.44
CA GLY A 771 15.93 -35.90 -50.71
C GLY A 771 16.43 -37.29 -51.01
N THR A 772 17.60 -37.60 -50.49
CA THR A 772 18.20 -38.95 -50.58
C THR A 772 18.82 -39.26 -49.21
N ALA A 773 18.38 -40.33 -48.56
CA ALA A 773 19.02 -40.86 -47.37
C ALA A 773 20.05 -41.94 -47.79
N VAL A 774 21.25 -41.88 -47.26
CA VAL A 774 22.31 -42.89 -47.52
C VAL A 774 22.68 -43.47 -46.18
N SER A 775 22.63 -44.79 -46.03
CA SER A 775 23.06 -45.48 -44.82
C SER A 775 24.06 -46.56 -45.10
N TYR A 776 24.89 -46.90 -44.14
CA TYR A 776 25.91 -47.96 -44.21
C TYR A 776 25.73 -48.96 -43.08
N HIS A 777 25.48 -50.21 -43.41
CA HIS A 777 25.25 -51.29 -42.45
C HIS A 777 26.55 -51.85 -41.92
N MET A 778 26.88 -51.75 -40.68
CA MET A 778 28.01 -52.32 -40.01
C MET A 778 27.59 -53.36 -38.99
N ASP A 779 28.09 -54.61 -39.18
CA ASP A 779 27.93 -55.66 -38.16
C ASP A 779 29.13 -55.64 -37.21
N LEU A 780 28.96 -55.40 -35.96
CA LEU A 780 30.01 -55.28 -34.95
C LEU A 780 30.39 -56.58 -34.28
N GLN A 781 30.12 -57.74 -34.89
CA GLN A 781 30.54 -59.11 -34.48
C GLN A 781 30.06 -59.57 -33.09
N ASN A 782 29.35 -58.73 -32.32
CA ASN A 782 28.75 -59.03 -31.00
C ASN A 782 27.23 -59.12 -31.04
N GLY A 783 26.64 -59.22 -32.21
CA GLY A 783 25.22 -59.20 -32.44
C GLY A 783 24.62 -57.80 -32.47
N THR A 784 25.45 -56.76 -32.41
CA THR A 784 25.04 -55.38 -32.55
C THR A 784 25.29 -54.91 -33.99
N THR A 785 24.31 -54.32 -34.60
CA THR A 785 24.39 -53.64 -35.88
C THR A 785 24.36 -52.12 -35.71
N LEU A 786 25.20 -51.39 -36.41
CA LEU A 786 25.20 -49.93 -36.50
C LEU A 786 24.88 -49.54 -37.96
N GLU A 787 23.93 -48.64 -38.13
CA GLU A 787 23.51 -48.09 -39.43
C GLU A 787 23.50 -46.57 -39.37
N PRO A 788 24.68 -45.91 -39.55
CA PRO A 788 24.80 -44.46 -39.61
C PRO A 788 24.22 -43.88 -40.87
#